data_2ab8827876853be9f1ddfa1eef8f34af
#
_entry.id   2ab8827876853be9f1ddfa1eef8f34af
#
_cell.length_a   1.000
_cell.length_b   1.000
_cell.length_c   1.000
_cell.angle_alpha   90.00
_cell.angle_beta   90.00
_cell.angle_gamma   90.00
#
_symmetry.space_group_name_H-M   'P 1'
#
loop_
_entity.id
_entity.type
_entity.pdbx_description
1 polymer ?
#
loop_
_entity_poly.entity_id
_entity_poly.type
_entity_poly.pdbx_seq_one_letter_code
_entity_poly.pdbx_strand_id
1 'polypeptide(L)'
;MTEGKLMIRNVRKNIQDYMIYFLTLTVSVSMFYAFNSIQTQPALNDLDATKQLLSDQLGILLSALSVVVAATLAFLILYANQFLLKRRKKELGIYTLLGMEKGKISRIFAGETLCVGILSLLFGLLSGLLLSQGLSIFSLRLFAIDMSKFQIVFSISALKKTIGCFVLIFLIVMIFNVRTVSSVKLIDLLTASRKNEVMALRNKAAGISFAVLSILCIVSSGVMIQHYGILPSRENSWFQIAIVLLAAGTALFFFSVSAVLLTAIQANRKIYLKGLNTFLCRQIGSKVQTDFMTMSVVCALLTISICGISVGISSALTMNETSKAALPYDLNVVADIDVAGETDIAAYLKSRDVGLGIYADSIAQISFYEAEITYGDLFEGQDLNLWHIDEDIPEVGVSAVSISDFNRALAVQGKAPVSLAANEFLLNCNYKGTLQYIDSFLQSCTEIDLNGTILQPGGKKPLGETVLMTSVGNNDRGTFIVPDHVAASLAKDMNILLVQYKPGINTDEILQKMIPIGLEWETQGYRYTEKIMLGSMYYGSCALLVFLCCYIGLVFLLICAALLSLKQLTETADNIYRYGLLQKLGTDSRLLFGALFKQIAIFFASPLLLAGMFSAFGIGKITAIVEEFLNMHISTNIGVTVLMFLIVYGGYFIATYLSCKHMVMEKQIEELEV
;
A
#
# COMPACT_ATOMS: atom_id res chain seq x y z
N MET A 1 -8.61 -49.06 -20.08
CA MET A 1 -8.00 -48.25 -19.02
C MET A 1 -9.02 -47.18 -18.60
N THR A 2 -9.41 -47.10 -17.32
CA THR A 2 -10.42 -46.13 -16.89
C THR A 2 -9.81 -44.69 -16.98
N GLU A 3 -10.66 -43.72 -17.33
CA GLU A 3 -10.23 -42.30 -17.48
C GLU A 3 -9.45 -41.83 -16.25
N GLY A 4 -9.86 -42.20 -15.02
CA GLY A 4 -9.15 -41.81 -13.79
C GLY A 4 -7.74 -42.39 -13.63
N LYS A 5 -7.50 -43.65 -14.05
CA LYS A 5 -6.13 -44.22 -14.04
C LYS A 5 -5.20 -43.50 -15.05
N LEU A 6 -5.77 -43.05 -16.17
CA LEU A 6 -5.02 -42.27 -17.17
C LEU A 6 -4.64 -40.90 -16.63
N MET A 7 -5.55 -40.20 -15.93
CA MET A 7 -5.32 -38.91 -15.28
C MET A 7 -4.16 -38.98 -14.28
N ILE A 8 -4.18 -39.91 -13.34
CA ILE A 8 -3.13 -40.06 -12.32
C ILE A 8 -1.79 -40.39 -12.95
N ARG A 9 -1.78 -41.29 -13.96
CA ARG A 9 -0.55 -41.63 -14.68
C ARG A 9 0.05 -40.44 -15.43
N ASN A 10 -0.80 -39.61 -16.05
CA ASN A 10 -0.39 -38.41 -16.76
C ASN A 10 0.23 -37.38 -15.81
N VAL A 11 -0.43 -37.11 -14.66
CA VAL A 11 0.10 -36.19 -13.64
C VAL A 11 1.47 -36.69 -13.13
N ARG A 12 1.60 -38.00 -12.86
CA ARG A 12 2.87 -38.58 -12.39
C ARG A 12 3.98 -38.53 -13.44
N LYS A 13 3.65 -38.71 -14.73
CA LYS A 13 4.63 -38.67 -15.82
C LYS A 13 5.15 -37.24 -16.08
N ASN A 14 4.28 -36.23 -15.94
CA ASN A 14 4.60 -34.82 -16.21
C ASN A 14 4.70 -34.01 -14.91
N ILE A 15 5.22 -34.61 -13.85
CA ILE A 15 5.22 -34.05 -12.49
C ILE A 15 5.86 -32.66 -12.43
N GLN A 16 6.90 -32.39 -13.23
CA GLN A 16 7.60 -31.11 -13.26
C GLN A 16 6.69 -29.96 -13.73
N ASP A 17 5.90 -30.18 -14.80
CA ASP A 17 4.99 -29.18 -15.33
C ASP A 17 3.81 -28.93 -14.36
N TYR A 18 3.30 -29.99 -13.74
CA TYR A 18 2.26 -29.90 -12.74
C TYR A 18 2.77 -29.33 -11.42
N MET A 19 4.04 -29.48 -11.06
CA MET A 19 4.65 -28.92 -9.85
C MET A 19 4.63 -27.40 -9.88
N ILE A 20 4.96 -26.79 -11.02
CA ILE A 20 4.94 -25.33 -11.19
C ILE A 20 3.50 -24.81 -11.00
N TYR A 21 2.53 -25.47 -11.63
CA TYR A 21 1.13 -25.15 -11.49
C TYR A 21 0.64 -25.32 -10.04
N PHE A 22 0.99 -26.44 -9.41
CA PHE A 22 0.66 -26.74 -8.00
C PHE A 22 1.23 -25.68 -7.06
N LEU A 23 2.51 -25.32 -7.19
CA LEU A 23 3.15 -24.29 -6.35
C LEU A 23 2.46 -22.93 -6.50
N THR A 24 2.14 -22.53 -7.73
CA THR A 24 1.46 -21.26 -7.99
C THR A 24 0.09 -21.21 -7.32
N LEU A 25 -0.68 -22.28 -7.45
CA LEU A 25 -1.99 -22.40 -6.80
C LEU A 25 -1.85 -22.41 -5.28
N THR A 26 -0.91 -23.18 -4.74
CA THR A 26 -0.66 -23.28 -3.29
C THR A 26 -0.32 -21.92 -2.69
N VAL A 27 0.59 -21.18 -3.33
CA VAL A 27 0.95 -19.81 -2.90
C VAL A 27 -0.26 -18.87 -2.99
N SER A 28 -1.05 -18.96 -4.06
CA SER A 28 -2.25 -18.14 -4.24
C SER A 28 -3.29 -18.38 -3.13
N VAL A 29 -3.59 -19.66 -2.84
CA VAL A 29 -4.50 -20.05 -1.74
C VAL A 29 -3.98 -19.56 -0.40
N SER A 30 -2.70 -19.80 -0.14
CA SER A 30 -2.03 -19.44 1.10
C SER A 30 -2.11 -17.93 1.37
N MET A 31 -1.80 -17.11 0.37
CA MET A 31 -1.88 -15.66 0.47
C MET A 31 -3.32 -15.17 0.68
N PHE A 32 -4.27 -15.73 -0.07
CA PHE A 32 -5.67 -15.32 0.06
C PHE A 32 -6.25 -15.66 1.42
N TYR A 33 -5.94 -16.86 1.94
CA TYR A 33 -6.35 -17.25 3.29
C TYR A 33 -5.72 -16.34 4.34
N ALA A 34 -4.40 -16.13 4.27
CA ALA A 34 -3.68 -15.28 5.20
C ALA A 34 -4.24 -13.84 5.21
N PHE A 35 -4.57 -13.28 4.03
CA PHE A 35 -5.19 -11.96 3.92
C PHE A 35 -6.57 -11.91 4.62
N ASN A 36 -7.44 -12.86 4.33
CA ASN A 36 -8.78 -12.84 4.90
C ASN A 36 -8.83 -13.22 6.38
N SER A 37 -7.78 -13.86 6.93
CA SER A 37 -7.68 -14.21 8.36
C SER A 37 -7.37 -13.01 9.25
N ILE A 38 -6.91 -11.88 8.69
CA ILE A 38 -6.56 -10.66 9.42
C ILE A 38 -7.75 -10.14 10.23
N GLN A 39 -8.95 -10.15 9.64
CA GLN A 39 -10.18 -9.65 10.28
C GLN A 39 -10.55 -10.37 11.58
N THR A 40 -10.00 -11.56 11.81
CA THR A 40 -10.29 -12.40 12.98
C THR A 40 -9.16 -12.42 14.01
N GLN A 41 -8.16 -11.55 13.87
CA GLN A 41 -7.04 -11.51 14.79
C GLN A 41 -7.44 -10.82 16.12
N PRO A 42 -6.98 -11.33 17.28
CA PRO A 42 -7.33 -10.78 18.59
C PRO A 42 -6.93 -9.32 18.75
N ALA A 43 -5.84 -8.90 18.12
CA ALA A 43 -5.38 -7.51 18.12
C ALA A 43 -6.42 -6.50 17.57
N LEU A 44 -7.39 -6.97 16.76
CA LEU A 44 -8.47 -6.16 16.23
C LEU A 44 -9.79 -6.31 17.01
N ASN A 45 -9.94 -7.35 17.83
CA ASN A 45 -11.17 -7.65 18.58
C ASN A 45 -11.20 -7.05 19.99
N ASP A 46 -10.03 -6.76 20.60
CA ASP A 46 -9.92 -6.16 21.93
C ASP A 46 -10.14 -4.63 21.92
N LEU A 47 -10.84 -4.12 20.93
CA LEU A 47 -11.07 -2.70 20.72
C LEU A 47 -12.41 -2.27 21.36
N ASP A 48 -12.39 -1.27 22.26
CA ASP A 48 -13.58 -0.69 22.93
C ASP A 48 -14.64 -0.11 21.98
N ALA A 49 -15.82 0.25 22.46
CA ALA A 49 -17.00 0.64 21.67
C ALA A 49 -16.76 1.75 20.62
N THR A 50 -15.88 2.72 20.90
CA THR A 50 -15.48 3.77 19.93
C THR A 50 -14.66 3.19 18.79
N LYS A 51 -14.00 2.08 19.02
CA LYS A 51 -13.20 1.32 18.05
C LYS A 51 -14.06 0.40 17.18
N GLN A 52 -15.32 0.12 17.57
CA GLN A 52 -16.24 -0.66 16.76
C GLN A 52 -16.60 0.06 15.45
N LEU A 53 -16.81 1.37 15.48
CA LEU A 53 -17.06 2.19 14.27
C LEU A 53 -15.86 2.16 13.31
N LEU A 54 -14.63 2.26 13.84
CA LEU A 54 -13.41 2.10 13.06
C LEU A 54 -13.28 0.66 12.50
N SER A 55 -13.62 -0.35 13.30
CA SER A 55 -13.60 -1.76 12.89
C SER A 55 -14.56 -2.02 11.73
N ASP A 56 -15.75 -1.42 11.71
CA ASP A 56 -16.72 -1.59 10.63
C ASP A 56 -16.28 -0.92 9.32
N GLN A 57 -15.76 0.29 9.38
CA GLN A 57 -15.19 0.97 8.21
C GLN A 57 -13.99 0.20 7.64
N LEU A 58 -13.14 -0.33 8.52
CA LEU A 58 -12.01 -1.18 8.14
C LEU A 58 -12.47 -2.52 7.55
N GLY A 59 -13.54 -3.09 8.05
CA GLY A 59 -14.16 -4.29 7.50
C GLY A 59 -14.61 -4.09 6.05
N ILE A 60 -15.19 -2.94 5.72
CA ILE A 60 -15.59 -2.57 4.35
C ILE A 60 -14.34 -2.43 3.46
N LEU A 61 -13.32 -1.71 3.91
CA LEU A 61 -12.08 -1.50 3.17
C LEU A 61 -11.34 -2.83 2.90
N LEU A 62 -11.19 -3.66 3.93
CA LEU A 62 -10.57 -4.99 3.80
C LEU A 62 -11.38 -5.90 2.87
N SER A 63 -12.71 -5.80 2.88
CA SER A 63 -13.57 -6.56 1.97
C SER A 63 -13.40 -6.12 0.53
N ALA A 64 -13.34 -4.82 0.25
CA ALA A 64 -13.06 -4.28 -1.08
C ALA A 64 -11.68 -4.71 -1.58
N LEU A 65 -10.66 -4.63 -0.73
CA LEU A 65 -9.30 -5.08 -1.06
C LEU A 65 -9.22 -6.60 -1.27
N SER A 66 -9.99 -7.40 -0.52
CA SER A 66 -10.08 -8.85 -0.75
C SER A 66 -10.56 -9.19 -2.16
N VAL A 67 -11.49 -8.40 -2.73
CA VAL A 67 -11.94 -8.57 -4.12
C VAL A 67 -10.81 -8.27 -5.10
N VAL A 68 -10.03 -7.21 -4.87
CA VAL A 68 -8.87 -6.87 -5.73
C VAL A 68 -7.81 -7.96 -5.68
N VAL A 69 -7.50 -8.47 -4.49
CA VAL A 69 -6.57 -9.60 -4.31
C VAL A 69 -7.11 -10.86 -5.00
N ALA A 70 -8.39 -11.18 -4.85
CA ALA A 70 -9.02 -12.30 -5.53
C ALA A 70 -8.92 -12.19 -7.06
N ALA A 71 -9.18 -11.02 -7.62
CA ALA A 71 -9.09 -10.77 -9.06
C ALA A 71 -7.66 -10.94 -9.59
N THR A 72 -6.66 -10.44 -8.85
CA THR A 72 -5.25 -10.59 -9.24
C THR A 72 -4.77 -12.04 -9.13
N LEU A 73 -5.20 -12.78 -8.11
CA LEU A 73 -4.91 -14.22 -7.98
C LEU A 73 -5.64 -15.04 -9.03
N ALA A 74 -6.88 -14.70 -9.38
CA ALA A 74 -7.60 -15.34 -10.48
C ALA A 74 -6.86 -15.16 -11.81
N PHE A 75 -6.34 -13.96 -12.07
CA PHE A 75 -5.49 -13.71 -13.25
C PHE A 75 -4.22 -14.58 -13.23
N LEU A 76 -3.53 -14.68 -12.10
CA LEU A 76 -2.35 -15.54 -11.94
C LEU A 76 -2.69 -17.02 -12.20
N ILE A 77 -3.80 -17.52 -11.66
CA ILE A 77 -4.25 -18.91 -11.82
C ILE A 77 -4.63 -19.20 -13.28
N LEU A 78 -5.35 -18.30 -13.93
CA LEU A 78 -5.68 -18.43 -15.36
C LEU A 78 -4.41 -18.45 -16.21
N TYR A 79 -3.44 -17.62 -15.88
CA TYR A 79 -2.15 -17.58 -16.57
C TYR A 79 -1.37 -18.89 -16.38
N ALA A 80 -1.28 -19.40 -15.15
CA ALA A 80 -0.65 -20.68 -14.83
C ALA A 80 -1.35 -21.86 -15.55
N ASN A 81 -2.67 -21.81 -15.65
CA ASN A 81 -3.44 -22.80 -16.40
C ASN A 81 -3.16 -22.76 -17.92
N GLN A 82 -3.03 -21.56 -18.49
CA GLN A 82 -2.64 -21.41 -19.91
C GLN A 82 -1.25 -21.99 -20.15
N PHE A 83 -0.32 -21.81 -19.21
CA PHE A 83 1.00 -22.45 -19.26
C PHE A 83 0.89 -23.97 -19.34
N LEU A 84 0.16 -24.58 -18.42
CA LEU A 84 -0.05 -26.03 -18.40
C LEU A 84 -0.66 -26.54 -19.71
N LEU A 85 -1.68 -25.83 -20.22
CA LEU A 85 -2.32 -26.15 -21.48
C LEU A 85 -1.34 -26.10 -22.67
N LYS A 86 -0.49 -25.07 -22.74
CA LYS A 86 0.55 -24.94 -23.78
C LYS A 86 1.51 -26.12 -23.75
N ARG A 87 1.97 -26.54 -22.58
CA ARG A 87 2.88 -27.68 -22.41
C ARG A 87 2.28 -28.99 -22.88
N ARG A 88 0.99 -29.17 -22.61
CA ARG A 88 0.24 -30.41 -22.93
C ARG A 88 -0.32 -30.44 -24.35
N LYS A 89 -0.24 -29.34 -25.13
CA LYS A 89 -0.83 -29.27 -26.48
C LYS A 89 -0.43 -30.43 -27.39
N LYS A 90 0.85 -30.83 -27.40
CA LYS A 90 1.36 -31.91 -28.25
C LYS A 90 0.75 -33.27 -27.86
N GLU A 91 0.67 -33.56 -26.55
CA GLU A 91 0.05 -34.82 -26.06
C GLU A 91 -1.45 -34.85 -26.36
N LEU A 92 -2.16 -33.73 -26.17
CA LEU A 92 -3.59 -33.59 -26.52
C LEU A 92 -3.81 -33.80 -28.03
N GLY A 93 -2.86 -33.32 -28.86
CA GLY A 93 -2.85 -33.58 -30.31
C GLY A 93 -2.68 -35.04 -30.66
N ILE A 94 -1.79 -35.77 -29.98
CA ILE A 94 -1.57 -37.22 -30.16
C ILE A 94 -2.85 -38.01 -29.77
N TYR A 95 -3.53 -37.66 -28.67
CA TYR A 95 -4.79 -38.29 -28.29
C TYR A 95 -5.87 -38.11 -29.35
N THR A 96 -5.93 -36.94 -29.98
CA THR A 96 -6.84 -36.66 -31.10
C THR A 96 -6.49 -37.50 -32.33
N LEU A 97 -5.20 -37.69 -32.63
CA LEU A 97 -4.74 -38.56 -33.73
C LEU A 97 -5.10 -40.03 -33.50
N LEU A 98 -5.07 -40.47 -32.23
CA LEU A 98 -5.43 -41.82 -31.85
C LEU A 98 -6.98 -42.03 -31.82
N GLY A 99 -7.76 -41.06 -32.28
CA GLY A 99 -9.20 -41.17 -32.42
C GLY A 99 -10.02 -40.84 -31.16
N MET A 100 -9.41 -40.27 -30.12
CA MET A 100 -10.16 -39.83 -28.94
C MET A 100 -11.03 -38.60 -29.27
N GLU A 101 -12.29 -38.64 -28.88
CA GLU A 101 -13.23 -37.53 -28.99
C GLU A 101 -12.72 -36.30 -28.17
N LYS A 102 -12.85 -35.11 -28.72
CA LYS A 102 -12.46 -33.87 -28.06
C LYS A 102 -13.11 -33.68 -26.68
N GLY A 103 -14.37 -34.15 -26.51
CA GLY A 103 -15.07 -34.11 -25.21
C GLY A 103 -14.40 -34.98 -24.14
N LYS A 104 -13.90 -36.18 -24.51
CA LYS A 104 -13.15 -37.06 -23.60
C LYS A 104 -11.80 -36.46 -23.22
N ILE A 105 -11.07 -35.91 -24.20
CA ILE A 105 -9.78 -35.21 -23.97
C ILE A 105 -9.97 -34.05 -23.01
N SER A 106 -11.01 -33.25 -23.23
CA SER A 106 -11.35 -32.09 -22.38
C SER A 106 -11.68 -32.50 -20.93
N ARG A 107 -12.43 -33.59 -20.74
CA ARG A 107 -12.74 -34.13 -19.40
C ARG A 107 -11.51 -34.66 -18.68
N ILE A 108 -10.62 -35.35 -19.39
CA ILE A 108 -9.35 -35.84 -18.82
C ILE A 108 -8.50 -34.66 -18.34
N PHE A 109 -8.31 -33.64 -19.18
CA PHE A 109 -7.53 -32.47 -18.82
C PHE A 109 -8.14 -31.66 -17.69
N ALA A 110 -9.48 -31.48 -17.69
CA ALA A 110 -10.20 -30.85 -16.59
C ALA A 110 -10.07 -31.64 -15.28
N GLY A 111 -10.13 -32.98 -15.33
CA GLY A 111 -9.92 -33.83 -14.16
C GLY A 111 -8.49 -33.78 -13.61
N GLU A 112 -7.48 -33.74 -14.49
CA GLU A 112 -6.07 -33.55 -14.09
C GLU A 112 -5.87 -32.20 -13.36
N THR A 113 -6.39 -31.10 -13.92
CA THR A 113 -6.31 -29.77 -13.31
C THR A 113 -7.09 -29.69 -12.01
N LEU A 114 -8.24 -30.36 -11.89
CA LEU A 114 -9.03 -30.42 -10.66
C LEU A 114 -8.30 -31.19 -9.55
N CYS A 115 -7.68 -32.34 -9.85
CA CYS A 115 -6.88 -33.09 -8.87
C CYS A 115 -5.76 -32.24 -8.29
N VAL A 116 -5.00 -31.56 -9.14
CA VAL A 116 -3.93 -30.65 -8.70
C VAL A 116 -4.50 -29.49 -7.92
N GLY A 117 -5.65 -28.95 -8.33
CA GLY A 117 -6.33 -27.87 -7.65
C GLY A 117 -6.77 -28.22 -6.22
N ILE A 118 -7.34 -29.41 -6.01
CA ILE A 118 -7.73 -29.88 -4.68
C ILE A 118 -6.50 -30.06 -3.77
N LEU A 119 -5.44 -30.66 -4.29
CA LEU A 119 -4.18 -30.79 -3.55
C LEU A 119 -3.59 -29.43 -3.20
N SER A 120 -3.59 -28.48 -4.15
CA SER A 120 -3.12 -27.13 -3.92
C SER A 120 -3.96 -26.38 -2.89
N LEU A 121 -5.27 -26.60 -2.87
CA LEU A 121 -6.17 -26.03 -1.87
C LEU A 121 -5.83 -26.53 -0.46
N LEU A 122 -5.63 -27.85 -0.30
CA LEU A 122 -5.26 -28.44 0.99
C LEU A 122 -3.90 -27.89 1.50
N PHE A 123 -2.86 -27.99 0.68
CA PHE A 123 -1.53 -27.51 1.05
C PHE A 123 -1.48 -25.99 1.21
N GLY A 124 -2.24 -25.26 0.38
CA GLY A 124 -2.36 -23.81 0.45
C GLY A 124 -3.05 -23.32 1.72
N LEU A 125 -4.10 -24.03 2.16
CA LEU A 125 -4.75 -23.71 3.45
C LEU A 125 -3.83 -23.99 4.63
N LEU A 126 -3.08 -25.11 4.61
CA LEU A 126 -2.10 -25.42 5.67
C LEU A 126 -0.98 -24.38 5.73
N SER A 127 -0.38 -24.05 4.60
CA SER A 127 0.68 -23.03 4.54
C SER A 127 0.12 -21.62 4.81
N GLY A 128 -1.11 -21.33 4.40
CA GLY A 128 -1.82 -20.09 4.69
C GLY A 128 -2.10 -19.91 6.17
N LEU A 129 -2.44 -20.98 6.87
CA LEU A 129 -2.57 -20.97 8.33
C LEU A 129 -1.25 -20.60 9.00
N LEU A 130 -0.13 -21.20 8.59
CA LEU A 130 1.20 -20.87 9.12
C LEU A 130 1.57 -19.41 8.82
N LEU A 131 1.34 -18.94 7.60
CA LEU A 131 1.56 -17.53 7.24
C LEU A 131 0.70 -16.59 8.06
N SER A 132 -0.57 -16.93 8.32
CA SER A 132 -1.45 -16.10 9.13
C SER A 132 -0.98 -15.95 10.57
N GLN A 133 -0.38 -16.99 11.16
CA GLN A 133 0.24 -16.90 12.49
C GLN A 133 1.48 -16.00 12.48
N GLY A 134 2.33 -16.10 11.45
CA GLY A 134 3.46 -15.18 11.27
C GLY A 134 3.03 -13.72 11.16
N LEU A 135 1.95 -13.46 10.41
CA LEU A 135 1.35 -12.13 10.31
C LEU A 135 0.73 -11.66 11.63
N SER A 136 0.12 -12.57 12.41
CA SER A 136 -0.39 -12.25 13.75
C SER A 136 0.72 -11.81 14.69
N ILE A 137 1.86 -12.52 14.71
CA ILE A 137 3.03 -12.13 15.51
C ILE A 137 3.57 -10.75 15.05
N PHE A 138 3.63 -10.54 13.75
CA PHE A 138 4.06 -9.25 13.19
C PHE A 138 3.10 -8.13 13.61
N SER A 139 1.79 -8.36 13.55
CA SER A 139 0.77 -7.40 13.98
C SER A 139 0.91 -7.06 15.47
N LEU A 140 1.02 -8.06 16.36
CA LEU A 140 1.18 -7.84 17.81
C LEU A 140 2.40 -6.96 18.10
N ARG A 141 3.52 -7.20 17.43
CA ARG A 141 4.72 -6.35 17.59
C ARG A 141 4.49 -4.93 17.08
N LEU A 142 3.80 -4.78 15.94
CA LEU A 142 3.49 -3.49 15.36
C LEU A 142 2.57 -2.66 16.26
N PHE A 143 1.57 -3.31 16.88
CA PHE A 143 0.62 -2.67 17.79
C PHE A 143 1.17 -2.51 19.22
N ALA A 144 2.43 -2.88 19.46
CA ALA A 144 3.05 -2.88 20.78
C ALA A 144 2.21 -3.62 21.86
N ILE A 145 1.46 -4.65 21.45
CA ILE A 145 0.66 -5.50 22.32
C ILE A 145 1.57 -6.58 22.92
N ASP A 146 1.36 -6.88 24.20
CA ASP A 146 2.16 -7.89 24.91
C ASP A 146 2.04 -9.27 24.21
N MET A 147 3.20 -9.90 23.98
CA MET A 147 3.31 -11.23 23.38
C MET A 147 2.61 -12.33 24.19
N SER A 148 2.32 -12.07 25.48
CA SER A 148 1.53 -12.99 26.32
C SER A 148 0.09 -13.19 25.81
N LYS A 149 -0.44 -12.25 25.04
CA LYS A 149 -1.76 -12.31 24.40
C LYS A 149 -1.78 -13.08 23.06
N PHE A 150 -0.64 -13.62 22.61
CA PHE A 150 -0.61 -14.41 21.38
C PHE A 150 -1.45 -15.68 21.52
N GLN A 151 -2.42 -15.83 20.63
CA GLN A 151 -3.24 -17.03 20.50
C GLN A 151 -3.22 -17.52 19.05
N ILE A 152 -3.15 -18.83 18.87
CA ILE A 152 -3.27 -19.44 17.55
C ILE A 152 -4.74 -19.33 17.11
N VAL A 153 -5.00 -18.46 16.13
CA VAL A 153 -6.35 -18.21 15.66
C VAL A 153 -6.60 -18.95 14.34
N PHE A 154 -7.64 -19.77 14.33
CA PHE A 154 -8.15 -20.40 13.12
C PHE A 154 -9.40 -19.65 12.65
N SER A 155 -9.30 -18.96 11.52
CA SER A 155 -10.42 -18.19 10.97
C SER A 155 -11.33 -19.06 10.09
N ILE A 156 -12.49 -19.43 10.62
CA ILE A 156 -13.51 -20.14 9.85
C ILE A 156 -14.09 -19.26 8.74
N SER A 157 -14.19 -17.95 8.97
CA SER A 157 -14.64 -16.97 7.97
C SER A 157 -13.67 -16.90 6.78
N ALA A 158 -12.38 -16.79 7.05
CA ALA A 158 -11.33 -16.80 6.02
C ALA A 158 -11.32 -18.13 5.24
N LEU A 159 -11.50 -19.24 5.94
CA LEU A 159 -11.60 -20.57 5.32
C LEU A 159 -12.77 -20.63 4.32
N LYS A 160 -13.98 -20.22 4.74
CA LYS A 160 -15.18 -20.22 3.89
C LYS A 160 -15.00 -19.29 2.67
N LYS A 161 -14.49 -18.08 2.88
CA LYS A 161 -14.20 -17.13 1.80
C LYS A 161 -13.16 -17.69 0.81
N THR A 162 -12.09 -18.33 1.31
CA THR A 162 -11.04 -18.91 0.47
C THR A 162 -11.56 -20.06 -0.36
N ILE A 163 -12.25 -21.02 0.25
CA ILE A 163 -12.85 -22.16 -0.48
C ILE A 163 -13.84 -21.65 -1.52
N GLY A 164 -14.76 -20.75 -1.16
CA GLY A 164 -15.76 -20.20 -2.08
C GLY A 164 -15.14 -19.48 -3.27
N CYS A 165 -14.14 -18.62 -3.03
CA CYS A 165 -13.41 -17.90 -4.07
C CYS A 165 -12.69 -18.88 -5.01
N PHE A 166 -11.96 -19.85 -4.45
CA PHE A 166 -11.23 -20.84 -5.27
C PHE A 166 -12.15 -21.76 -6.07
N VAL A 167 -13.27 -22.20 -5.51
CA VAL A 167 -14.28 -22.96 -6.26
C VAL A 167 -14.77 -22.14 -7.46
N LEU A 168 -15.08 -20.86 -7.27
CA LEU A 168 -15.50 -19.98 -8.36
C LEU A 168 -14.39 -19.83 -9.43
N ILE A 169 -13.16 -19.59 -9.02
CA ILE A 169 -12.02 -19.47 -9.95
C ILE A 169 -11.84 -20.80 -10.72
N PHE A 170 -11.90 -21.94 -10.03
CA PHE A 170 -11.79 -23.25 -10.69
C PHE A 170 -12.89 -23.52 -11.69
N LEU A 171 -14.14 -23.12 -11.40
CA LEU A 171 -15.24 -23.22 -12.37
C LEU A 171 -14.93 -22.41 -13.64
N ILE A 172 -14.42 -21.19 -13.49
CA ILE A 172 -14.01 -20.35 -14.62
C ILE A 172 -12.88 -21.02 -15.41
N VAL A 173 -11.86 -21.55 -14.72
CA VAL A 173 -10.73 -22.28 -15.34
C VAL A 173 -11.23 -23.51 -16.10
N MET A 174 -12.16 -24.29 -15.53
CA MET A 174 -12.72 -25.48 -16.20
C MET A 174 -13.48 -25.09 -17.47
N ILE A 175 -14.32 -24.06 -17.42
CA ILE A 175 -15.04 -23.55 -18.61
C ILE A 175 -14.04 -23.10 -19.68
N PHE A 176 -13.00 -22.38 -19.27
CA PHE A 176 -11.94 -21.93 -20.18
C PHE A 176 -11.21 -23.12 -20.82
N ASN A 177 -10.84 -24.14 -20.05
CA ASN A 177 -10.17 -25.35 -20.52
C ASN A 177 -11.02 -26.12 -21.54
N VAL A 178 -12.29 -26.36 -21.21
CA VAL A 178 -13.22 -27.04 -22.11
C VAL A 178 -13.35 -26.27 -23.45
N ARG A 179 -13.53 -24.96 -23.36
CA ARG A 179 -13.67 -24.10 -24.54
C ARG A 179 -12.40 -24.09 -25.40
N THR A 180 -11.24 -23.98 -24.76
CA THR A 180 -9.96 -23.90 -25.47
C THR A 180 -9.60 -25.23 -26.13
N VAL A 181 -9.73 -26.36 -25.44
CA VAL A 181 -9.44 -27.70 -26.00
C VAL A 181 -10.38 -28.05 -27.15
N SER A 182 -11.68 -27.68 -27.05
CA SER A 182 -12.66 -27.97 -28.10
C SER A 182 -12.48 -27.11 -29.36
N SER A 183 -11.99 -25.88 -29.23
CA SER A 183 -11.87 -24.91 -30.35
C SER A 183 -10.59 -25.07 -31.17
N VAL A 184 -9.52 -25.69 -30.62
CA VAL A 184 -8.21 -25.76 -31.31
C VAL A 184 -8.27 -26.81 -32.43
N LYS A 185 -7.69 -26.45 -33.60
CA LYS A 185 -7.53 -27.35 -34.74
C LYS A 185 -6.36 -28.33 -34.50
N LEU A 186 -6.49 -29.55 -34.99
CA LEU A 186 -5.47 -30.59 -34.80
C LEU A 186 -4.09 -30.16 -35.32
N ILE A 187 -4.05 -29.47 -36.46
CA ILE A 187 -2.78 -28.98 -37.06
C ILE A 187 -2.11 -27.95 -36.13
N ASP A 188 -2.88 -27.12 -35.44
CA ASP A 188 -2.35 -26.12 -34.48
C ASP A 188 -1.80 -26.76 -33.20
N LEU A 189 -2.33 -27.93 -32.80
CA LEU A 189 -1.82 -28.71 -31.67
C LEU A 189 -0.48 -29.36 -32.01
N LEU A 190 -0.33 -29.91 -33.21
CA LEU A 190 0.89 -30.61 -33.63
C LEU A 190 2.03 -29.68 -34.02
N THR A 191 1.70 -28.52 -34.60
CA THR A 191 2.71 -27.55 -35.08
C THR A 191 2.98 -26.41 -34.08
N ALA A 192 2.38 -26.43 -32.90
CA ALA A 192 2.48 -25.38 -31.91
C ALA A 192 3.93 -25.02 -31.54
N SER A 193 4.85 -26.01 -31.46
CA SER A 193 6.25 -25.80 -31.14
C SER A 193 7.08 -25.19 -32.30
N ARG A 194 6.54 -25.19 -33.52
CA ARG A 194 7.25 -24.68 -34.71
C ARG A 194 6.72 -23.33 -35.20
N LYS A 195 5.55 -22.88 -34.72
CA LYS A 195 4.98 -21.56 -35.09
C LYS A 195 5.80 -20.45 -34.48
N ASN A 196 6.37 -19.59 -35.32
CA ASN A 196 6.98 -18.35 -34.90
C ASN A 196 5.90 -17.32 -34.61
N GLU A 197 5.99 -16.64 -33.49
CA GLU A 197 5.18 -15.46 -33.21
C GLU A 197 5.61 -14.33 -34.16
N VAL A 198 4.66 -13.78 -34.90
CA VAL A 198 4.91 -12.69 -35.87
C VAL A 198 4.82 -11.37 -35.13
N MET A 199 5.79 -10.48 -35.32
CA MET A 199 5.73 -9.12 -34.80
C MET A 199 4.51 -8.39 -35.40
N ALA A 200 3.62 -7.87 -34.53
CA ALA A 200 2.45 -7.10 -34.97
C ALA A 200 2.86 -5.75 -35.59
N LEU A 201 3.90 -5.09 -35.02
CA LEU A 201 4.44 -3.83 -35.55
C LEU A 201 5.69 -4.08 -36.39
N ARG A 202 5.48 -4.25 -37.69
CA ARG A 202 6.58 -4.35 -38.68
C ARG A 202 7.05 -2.96 -39.16
N ASN A 203 6.20 -1.94 -39.03
CA ASN A 203 6.50 -0.57 -39.46
C ASN A 203 7.18 0.23 -38.33
N LYS A 204 8.44 0.66 -38.55
CA LYS A 204 9.23 1.43 -37.59
C LYS A 204 8.58 2.78 -37.23
N ALA A 205 7.97 3.45 -38.20
CA ALA A 205 7.30 4.74 -37.97
C ALA A 205 6.11 4.59 -37.02
N ALA A 206 5.28 3.56 -37.21
CA ALA A 206 4.16 3.26 -36.33
C ALA A 206 4.63 2.94 -34.89
N GLY A 207 5.75 2.20 -34.75
CA GLY A 207 6.34 1.93 -33.42
C GLY A 207 6.75 3.19 -32.68
N ILE A 208 7.39 4.15 -33.36
CA ILE A 208 7.80 5.43 -32.79
C ILE A 208 6.56 6.28 -32.46
N SER A 209 5.54 6.32 -33.33
CA SER A 209 4.30 7.07 -33.06
C SER A 209 3.57 6.56 -31.81
N PHE A 210 3.46 5.24 -31.64
CA PHE A 210 2.89 4.65 -30.42
C PHE A 210 3.73 4.92 -29.18
N ALA A 211 5.06 4.96 -29.28
CA ALA A 211 5.94 5.32 -28.17
C ALA A 211 5.75 6.79 -27.73
N VAL A 212 5.66 7.71 -28.69
CA VAL A 212 5.37 9.12 -28.40
C VAL A 212 4.00 9.28 -27.74
N LEU A 213 2.97 8.62 -28.29
CA LEU A 213 1.62 8.64 -27.72
C LEU A 213 1.61 8.08 -26.28
N SER A 214 2.35 6.98 -26.03
CA SER A 214 2.51 6.41 -24.70
C SER A 214 3.09 7.42 -23.71
N ILE A 215 4.19 8.08 -24.07
CA ILE A 215 4.83 9.11 -23.23
C ILE A 215 3.86 10.26 -22.97
N LEU A 216 3.13 10.73 -23.97
CA LEU A 216 2.12 11.77 -23.80
C LEU A 216 1.03 11.35 -22.82
N CYS A 217 0.49 10.13 -22.94
CA CYS A 217 -0.52 9.62 -22.01
C CYS A 217 0.01 9.51 -20.57
N ILE A 218 1.26 9.03 -20.38
CA ILE A 218 1.87 8.90 -19.05
C ILE A 218 2.12 10.28 -18.43
N VAL A 219 2.68 11.22 -19.20
CA VAL A 219 2.97 12.57 -18.72
C VAL A 219 1.66 13.32 -18.40
N SER A 220 0.66 13.26 -19.29
CA SER A 220 -0.63 13.91 -19.03
C SER A 220 -1.32 13.32 -17.80
N SER A 221 -1.28 12.00 -17.60
CA SER A 221 -1.77 11.35 -16.37
C SER A 221 -1.03 11.83 -15.15
N GLY A 222 0.30 11.93 -15.21
CA GLY A 222 1.12 12.44 -14.10
C GLY A 222 0.78 13.88 -13.72
N VAL A 223 0.63 14.76 -14.72
CA VAL A 223 0.22 16.16 -14.51
C VAL A 223 -1.19 16.23 -13.91
N MET A 224 -2.13 15.40 -14.39
CA MET A 224 -3.49 15.37 -13.83
C MET A 224 -3.49 14.90 -12.38
N ILE A 225 -2.75 13.86 -12.04
CA ILE A 225 -2.60 13.37 -10.65
C ILE A 225 -1.94 14.44 -9.76
N GLN A 226 -1.01 15.20 -10.31
CA GLN A 226 -0.33 16.26 -9.56
C GLN A 226 -1.24 17.44 -9.27
N HIS A 227 -2.12 17.78 -10.20
CA HIS A 227 -3.03 18.93 -10.09
C HIS A 227 -4.32 18.60 -9.32
N TYR A 228 -4.93 17.44 -9.60
CA TYR A 228 -6.24 17.06 -9.04
C TYR A 228 -6.17 16.07 -7.87
N GLY A 229 -4.97 15.60 -7.49
CA GLY A 229 -4.79 14.62 -6.41
C GLY A 229 -5.06 13.17 -6.81
N ILE A 230 -4.97 12.26 -5.83
CA ILE A 230 -5.13 10.82 -6.01
C ILE A 230 -6.50 10.32 -5.56
N LEU A 231 -7.23 11.11 -4.78
CA LEU A 231 -8.51 10.68 -4.21
C LEU A 231 -9.69 10.98 -5.14
N PRO A 232 -10.65 10.06 -5.31
CA PRO A 232 -11.85 10.32 -6.10
C PRO A 232 -12.79 11.26 -5.32
N SER A 233 -13.03 12.47 -5.81
CA SER A 233 -14.10 13.31 -5.32
C SER A 233 -15.40 13.04 -6.06
N ARG A 234 -16.56 13.23 -5.41
CA ARG A 234 -17.87 13.00 -6.02
C ARG A 234 -18.15 13.91 -7.24
N GLU A 235 -17.51 15.06 -7.27
CA GLU A 235 -17.70 16.07 -8.34
C GLU A 235 -16.64 15.98 -9.43
N ASN A 236 -15.53 15.26 -9.22
CA ASN A 236 -14.39 15.33 -10.11
C ASN A 236 -13.96 13.96 -10.65
N SER A 237 -14.32 13.68 -11.90
CA SER A 237 -13.95 12.44 -12.61
C SER A 237 -12.50 12.42 -13.12
N TRP A 238 -11.70 13.47 -12.89
CA TRP A 238 -10.35 13.61 -13.45
C TRP A 238 -9.39 12.52 -12.98
N PHE A 239 -9.52 12.08 -11.72
CA PHE A 239 -8.73 10.97 -11.20
C PHE A 239 -8.97 9.66 -11.96
N GLN A 240 -10.23 9.35 -12.27
CA GLN A 240 -10.58 8.15 -13.04
C GLN A 240 -9.99 8.21 -14.45
N ILE A 241 -10.05 9.38 -15.10
CA ILE A 241 -9.45 9.62 -16.41
C ILE A 241 -7.93 9.47 -16.34
N ALA A 242 -7.29 10.02 -15.31
CA ALA A 242 -5.84 9.90 -15.12
C ALA A 242 -5.40 8.45 -14.98
N ILE A 243 -6.11 7.61 -14.21
CA ILE A 243 -5.82 6.17 -14.08
C ILE A 243 -5.98 5.45 -15.42
N VAL A 244 -7.05 5.73 -16.17
CA VAL A 244 -7.28 5.12 -17.49
C VAL A 244 -6.17 5.52 -18.46
N LEU A 245 -5.75 6.79 -18.47
CA LEU A 245 -4.63 7.28 -19.28
C LEU A 245 -3.30 6.62 -18.87
N LEU A 246 -3.06 6.44 -17.57
CA LEU A 246 -1.86 5.76 -17.08
C LEU A 246 -1.83 4.30 -17.53
N ALA A 247 -2.95 3.60 -17.41
CA ALA A 247 -3.08 2.21 -17.83
C ALA A 247 -2.90 2.05 -19.34
N ALA A 248 -3.57 2.90 -20.13
CA ALA A 248 -3.44 2.92 -21.60
C ALA A 248 -2.00 3.29 -22.03
N GLY A 249 -1.42 4.31 -21.40
CA GLY A 249 -0.04 4.73 -21.65
C GLY A 249 0.96 3.63 -21.34
N THR A 250 0.80 2.93 -20.23
CA THR A 250 1.67 1.79 -19.85
C THR A 250 1.53 0.63 -20.84
N ALA A 251 0.32 0.32 -21.28
CA ALA A 251 0.09 -0.72 -22.28
C ALA A 251 0.73 -0.37 -23.63
N LEU A 252 0.57 0.87 -24.09
CA LEU A 252 1.21 1.39 -25.30
C LEU A 252 2.74 1.41 -25.17
N PHE A 253 3.27 1.70 -23.98
CA PHE A 253 4.71 1.68 -23.73
C PHE A 253 5.29 0.28 -23.99
N PHE A 254 4.77 -0.76 -23.34
CA PHE A 254 5.27 -2.12 -23.54
C PHE A 254 5.00 -2.64 -24.96
N PHE A 255 3.91 -2.20 -25.59
CA PHE A 255 3.63 -2.55 -26.99
C PHE A 255 4.64 -1.94 -27.97
N SER A 256 5.05 -0.69 -27.75
CA SER A 256 5.93 0.07 -28.64
C SER A 256 7.42 -0.05 -28.33
N VAL A 257 7.79 -0.25 -27.04
CA VAL A 257 9.18 -0.22 -26.58
C VAL A 257 10.05 -1.26 -27.31
N SER A 258 9.48 -2.42 -27.65
CA SER A 258 10.21 -3.45 -28.39
C SER A 258 10.66 -2.99 -29.77
N ALA A 259 9.81 -2.25 -30.49
CA ALA A 259 10.13 -1.72 -31.81
C ALA A 259 11.21 -0.62 -31.74
N VAL A 260 11.14 0.25 -30.72
CA VAL A 260 12.12 1.32 -30.49
C VAL A 260 13.47 0.76 -30.07
N LEU A 261 13.50 -0.15 -29.07
CA LEU A 261 14.74 -0.79 -28.60
C LEU A 261 15.44 -1.59 -29.69
N LEU A 262 14.70 -2.36 -30.48
CA LEU A 262 15.26 -3.10 -31.61
C LEU A 262 15.89 -2.14 -32.63
N THR A 263 15.23 -1.04 -32.94
CA THR A 263 15.75 -0.05 -33.89
C THR A 263 17.04 0.59 -33.35
N ALA A 264 17.08 0.96 -32.07
CA ALA A 264 18.24 1.55 -31.42
C ALA A 264 19.43 0.57 -31.33
N ILE A 265 19.19 -0.70 -30.97
CA ILE A 265 20.25 -1.72 -30.89
C ILE A 265 20.77 -2.08 -32.29
N GLN A 266 19.89 -2.18 -33.30
CA GLN A 266 20.28 -2.44 -34.68
C GLN A 266 21.10 -1.31 -35.31
N ALA A 267 20.88 -0.06 -34.87
CA ALA A 267 21.69 1.08 -35.32
C ALA A 267 23.14 0.97 -34.86
N ASN A 268 23.40 0.34 -33.71
CA ASN A 268 24.75 0.11 -33.21
C ASN A 268 25.24 -1.29 -33.57
N ARG A 269 25.87 -1.41 -34.75
CA ARG A 269 26.37 -2.68 -35.28
C ARG A 269 27.35 -3.40 -34.34
N LYS A 270 28.16 -2.68 -33.54
CA LYS A 270 29.13 -3.29 -32.61
C LYS A 270 28.42 -4.04 -31.47
N ILE A 271 27.30 -3.53 -30.99
CA ILE A 271 26.48 -4.16 -29.92
C ILE A 271 25.65 -5.29 -30.53
N TYR A 272 25.00 -5.04 -31.66
CA TYR A 272 24.09 -5.98 -32.32
C TYR A 272 24.78 -7.29 -32.74
N LEU A 273 25.97 -7.21 -33.33
CA LEU A 273 26.72 -8.37 -33.85
C LEU A 273 27.59 -9.06 -32.79
N LYS A 274 27.62 -8.59 -31.54
CA LYS A 274 28.46 -9.20 -30.49
C LYS A 274 27.79 -10.45 -29.90
N GLY A 275 28.42 -11.62 -30.09
CA GLY A 275 27.96 -12.91 -29.54
C GLY A 275 26.54 -13.28 -29.97
N LEU A 276 25.67 -13.62 -29.02
CA LEU A 276 24.26 -13.99 -29.25
C LEU A 276 23.27 -12.83 -29.21
N ASN A 277 23.74 -11.58 -29.24
CA ASN A 277 22.85 -10.43 -29.11
C ASN A 277 21.82 -10.32 -30.25
N THR A 278 22.17 -10.72 -31.47
CA THR A 278 21.22 -10.76 -32.61
C THR A 278 20.06 -11.71 -32.34
N PHE A 279 20.36 -12.90 -31.79
CA PHE A 279 19.36 -13.88 -31.39
C PHE A 279 18.48 -13.34 -30.27
N LEU A 280 19.10 -12.77 -29.23
CA LEU A 280 18.40 -12.14 -28.09
C LEU A 280 17.46 -11.03 -28.52
N CYS A 281 17.94 -10.08 -29.31
CA CYS A 281 17.14 -8.95 -29.77
C CYS A 281 15.90 -9.39 -30.56
N ARG A 282 16.07 -10.41 -31.43
CA ARG A 282 14.94 -10.94 -32.21
C ARG A 282 13.92 -11.65 -31.33
N GLN A 283 14.38 -12.37 -30.31
CA GLN A 283 13.53 -13.10 -29.38
C GLN A 283 12.79 -12.14 -28.43
N ILE A 284 13.50 -11.19 -27.80
CA ILE A 284 12.91 -10.21 -26.89
C ILE A 284 11.92 -9.31 -27.62
N GLY A 285 12.27 -8.85 -28.81
CA GLY A 285 11.43 -7.93 -29.59
C GLY A 285 10.06 -8.50 -29.94
N SER A 286 9.99 -9.78 -30.34
CA SER A 286 8.70 -10.42 -30.63
C SER A 286 7.89 -10.67 -29.34
N LYS A 287 8.54 -11.05 -28.26
CA LYS A 287 7.90 -11.45 -27.01
C LYS A 287 7.36 -10.27 -26.19
N VAL A 288 8.14 -9.20 -26.03
CA VAL A 288 7.66 -8.01 -25.29
C VAL A 288 6.41 -7.42 -25.96
N GLN A 289 6.34 -7.46 -27.29
CA GLN A 289 5.20 -6.97 -28.02
C GLN A 289 3.95 -7.84 -27.88
N THR A 290 4.10 -9.16 -27.88
CA THR A 290 2.96 -10.09 -27.70
C THR A 290 2.46 -10.12 -26.26
N ASP A 291 3.31 -9.80 -25.32
CA ASP A 291 3.05 -9.92 -23.87
C ASP A 291 2.84 -8.57 -23.16
N PHE A 292 2.61 -7.50 -23.94
CA PHE A 292 2.49 -6.13 -23.42
C PHE A 292 1.45 -6.00 -22.29
N MET A 293 0.33 -6.73 -22.38
CA MET A 293 -0.73 -6.69 -21.37
C MET A 293 -0.22 -7.27 -20.03
N THR A 294 0.46 -8.42 -20.06
CA THR A 294 1.02 -9.03 -18.84
C THR A 294 2.07 -8.12 -18.21
N MET A 295 2.94 -7.52 -19.01
CA MET A 295 3.96 -6.57 -18.53
C MET A 295 3.33 -5.32 -17.92
N SER A 296 2.23 -4.83 -18.49
CA SER A 296 1.50 -3.67 -17.98
C SER A 296 0.84 -3.97 -16.64
N VAL A 297 0.20 -5.13 -16.50
CA VAL A 297 -0.38 -5.59 -15.23
C VAL A 297 0.71 -5.75 -14.17
N VAL A 298 1.83 -6.39 -14.50
CA VAL A 298 2.97 -6.54 -13.58
C VAL A 298 3.52 -5.17 -13.16
N CYS A 299 3.66 -4.23 -14.09
CA CYS A 299 4.11 -2.86 -13.79
C CYS A 299 3.16 -2.16 -12.81
N ALA A 300 1.84 -2.23 -13.04
CA ALA A 300 0.84 -1.64 -12.14
C ALA A 300 0.90 -2.26 -10.74
N LEU A 301 0.95 -3.59 -10.65
CA LEU A 301 1.04 -4.29 -9.36
C LEU A 301 2.36 -3.98 -8.63
N LEU A 302 3.49 -3.89 -9.35
CA LEU A 302 4.77 -3.47 -8.77
C LEU A 302 4.71 -2.02 -8.25
N THR A 303 4.07 -1.11 -8.99
CA THR A 303 3.90 0.27 -8.53
C THR A 303 3.13 0.32 -7.22
N ILE A 304 1.99 -0.37 -7.13
CA ILE A 304 1.19 -0.44 -5.89
C ILE A 304 2.00 -1.09 -4.76
N SER A 305 2.77 -2.14 -5.08
CA SER A 305 3.63 -2.81 -4.10
C SER A 305 4.73 -1.90 -3.55
N ILE A 306 5.45 -1.19 -4.41
CA ILE A 306 6.52 -0.26 -4.00
C ILE A 306 5.94 0.87 -3.15
N CYS A 307 4.84 1.50 -3.60
CA CYS A 307 4.18 2.56 -2.86
C CYS A 307 3.68 2.07 -1.49
N GLY A 308 2.97 0.93 -1.45
CA GLY A 308 2.41 0.39 -0.22
C GLY A 308 3.51 0.03 0.80
N ILE A 309 4.54 -0.70 0.40
CA ILE A 309 5.64 -1.06 1.30
C ILE A 309 6.41 0.18 1.76
N SER A 310 6.68 1.14 0.86
CA SER A 310 7.42 2.35 1.21
C SER A 310 6.67 3.22 2.22
N VAL A 311 5.38 3.49 1.96
CA VAL A 311 4.54 4.28 2.86
C VAL A 311 4.33 3.54 4.18
N GLY A 312 4.04 2.23 4.14
CA GLY A 312 3.82 1.43 5.35
C GLY A 312 5.05 1.41 6.26
N ILE A 313 6.24 1.12 5.73
CA ILE A 313 7.48 1.10 6.52
C ILE A 313 7.82 2.50 7.05
N SER A 314 7.69 3.53 6.22
CA SER A 314 7.98 4.91 6.63
C SER A 314 7.04 5.36 7.76
N SER A 315 5.75 5.07 7.65
CA SER A 315 4.78 5.36 8.71
C SER A 315 5.10 4.60 10.01
N ALA A 316 5.48 3.31 9.91
CA ALA A 316 5.85 2.53 11.09
C ALA A 316 7.08 3.10 11.84
N LEU A 317 8.07 3.59 11.10
CA LEU A 317 9.29 4.15 11.68
C LEU A 317 9.06 5.50 12.37
N THR A 318 8.12 6.30 11.87
CA THR A 318 7.86 7.65 12.40
C THR A 318 6.75 7.70 13.45
N MET A 319 5.93 6.66 13.53
CA MET A 319 4.75 6.60 14.42
C MET A 319 5.06 6.93 15.89
N ASN A 320 6.15 6.42 16.44
CA ASN A 320 6.50 6.61 17.85
C ASN A 320 6.93 8.06 18.17
N GLU A 321 7.68 8.71 17.28
CA GLU A 321 8.12 10.09 17.45
C GLU A 321 6.94 11.06 17.34
N THR A 322 6.08 10.83 16.35
CA THR A 322 4.87 11.64 16.14
C THR A 322 3.89 11.53 17.29
N SER A 323 3.68 10.31 17.82
CA SER A 323 2.79 10.11 18.97
C SER A 323 3.29 10.86 20.21
N LYS A 324 4.60 10.87 20.47
CA LYS A 324 5.18 11.63 21.59
C LYS A 324 4.98 13.14 21.43
N ALA A 325 5.11 13.66 20.21
CA ALA A 325 4.89 15.07 19.92
C ALA A 325 3.41 15.48 20.00
N ALA A 326 2.50 14.59 19.56
CA ALA A 326 1.06 14.83 19.57
C ALA A 326 0.42 14.68 20.96
N LEU A 327 1.01 13.89 21.85
CA LEU A 327 0.48 13.57 23.18
C LEU A 327 1.48 13.95 24.29
N PRO A 328 1.77 15.26 24.47
CA PRO A 328 2.78 15.70 25.41
C PRO A 328 2.33 15.65 26.88
N TYR A 329 1.03 15.65 27.14
CA TYR A 329 0.46 15.63 28.50
C TYR A 329 -0.15 14.27 28.82
N ASP A 330 -0.19 13.89 30.10
CA ASP A 330 -0.82 12.64 30.52
C ASP A 330 -2.36 12.77 30.64
N LEU A 331 -2.84 13.96 31.06
CA LEU A 331 -4.26 14.29 31.13
C LEU A 331 -4.50 15.78 30.77
N ASN A 332 -5.49 16.03 29.93
CA ASN A 332 -6.08 17.35 29.72
C ASN A 332 -7.52 17.33 30.20
N VAL A 333 -7.93 18.38 30.92
CA VAL A 333 -9.34 18.63 31.26
C VAL A 333 -9.72 19.99 30.72
N VAL A 334 -10.74 20.05 29.88
CA VAL A 334 -11.25 21.27 29.26
C VAL A 334 -12.54 21.65 29.95
N ALA A 335 -12.68 22.89 30.36
CA ALA A 335 -13.91 23.50 30.86
C ALA A 335 -14.37 24.56 29.86
N ASP A 336 -15.53 24.35 29.27
CA ASP A 336 -16.22 25.31 28.41
C ASP A 336 -16.80 26.40 29.29
N ILE A 337 -16.43 27.66 29.05
CA ILE A 337 -16.83 28.77 29.93
C ILE A 337 -18.32 29.07 29.83
N ASP A 338 -18.93 28.91 28.68
CA ASP A 338 -20.36 29.16 28.47
C ASP A 338 -21.24 28.23 29.31
N VAL A 339 -20.77 26.99 29.55
CA VAL A 339 -21.53 25.96 30.31
C VAL A 339 -21.03 25.84 31.75
N ALA A 340 -19.72 25.76 31.95
CA ALA A 340 -19.09 25.52 33.27
C ALA A 340 -18.89 26.81 34.08
N GLY A 341 -18.92 27.98 33.43
CA GLY A 341 -18.52 29.24 34.02
C GLY A 341 -17.00 29.36 34.20
N GLU A 342 -16.57 30.52 34.73
CA GLU A 342 -15.17 30.78 35.02
C GLU A 342 -14.71 30.05 36.30
N THR A 343 -14.29 28.78 36.20
CA THR A 343 -13.99 27.91 37.34
C THR A 343 -12.53 27.46 37.36
N ASP A 344 -12.01 27.25 38.57
CA ASP A 344 -10.78 26.50 38.80
C ASP A 344 -11.08 25.01 38.63
N ILE A 345 -10.59 24.44 37.52
CA ILE A 345 -10.79 23.03 37.15
C ILE A 345 -10.21 22.10 38.23
N ALA A 346 -9.08 22.44 38.85
CA ALA A 346 -8.49 21.64 39.90
C ALA A 346 -9.36 21.60 41.16
N ALA A 347 -9.98 22.73 41.53
CA ALA A 347 -10.94 22.80 42.63
C ALA A 347 -12.21 22.00 42.34
N TYR A 348 -12.74 22.07 41.11
CA TYR A 348 -13.88 21.28 40.68
C TYR A 348 -13.59 19.77 40.77
N LEU A 349 -12.47 19.32 40.22
CA LEU A 349 -12.05 17.90 40.26
C LEU A 349 -11.90 17.39 41.69
N LYS A 350 -11.35 18.24 42.60
CA LYS A 350 -11.25 17.93 44.03
C LYS A 350 -12.64 17.77 44.68
N SER A 351 -13.63 18.57 44.30
CA SER A 351 -15.01 18.42 44.78
C SER A 351 -15.68 17.12 44.35
N ARG A 352 -15.20 16.53 43.24
CA ARG A 352 -15.63 15.23 42.70
C ARG A 352 -14.77 14.06 43.16
N ASP A 353 -13.98 14.24 44.23
CA ASP A 353 -13.06 13.22 44.79
C ASP A 353 -11.92 12.81 43.84
N VAL A 354 -11.56 13.69 42.89
CA VAL A 354 -10.38 13.53 42.03
C VAL A 354 -9.26 14.44 42.51
N GLY A 355 -8.47 13.95 43.46
CA GLY A 355 -7.34 14.70 44.05
C GLY A 355 -6.07 14.58 43.21
N LEU A 356 -5.90 15.39 42.15
CA LEU A 356 -4.75 15.31 41.24
C LEU A 356 -3.38 15.56 41.89
N GLY A 357 -3.33 16.32 43.01
CA GLY A 357 -2.06 16.67 43.66
C GLY A 357 -1.21 15.49 44.15
N ILE A 358 -1.82 14.32 44.41
CA ILE A 358 -1.11 13.10 44.79
C ILE A 358 -0.42 12.45 43.60
N TYR A 359 -1.05 12.52 42.43
CA TYR A 359 -0.70 11.81 41.21
C TYR A 359 0.18 12.64 40.27
N ALA A 360 0.00 13.97 40.27
CA ALA A 360 0.67 14.84 39.34
C ALA A 360 2.09 15.22 39.77
N ASP A 361 2.99 15.27 38.79
CA ASP A 361 4.32 15.86 38.88
C ASP A 361 4.27 17.35 38.60
N SER A 362 3.57 17.75 37.55
CA SER A 362 3.29 19.13 37.20
C SER A 362 1.85 19.34 36.75
N ILE A 363 1.30 20.50 37.10
CA ILE A 363 -0.07 20.93 36.75
C ILE A 363 -0.03 22.39 36.33
N ALA A 364 -0.71 22.73 35.25
CA ALA A 364 -0.95 24.11 34.85
C ALA A 364 -2.38 24.28 34.31
N GLN A 365 -3.03 25.35 34.71
CA GLN A 365 -4.28 25.79 34.09
C GLN A 365 -3.98 26.96 33.17
N ILE A 366 -4.49 26.92 31.95
CA ILE A 366 -4.34 27.93 30.90
C ILE A 366 -5.73 28.32 30.39
N SER A 367 -5.87 29.51 29.81
CA SER A 367 -7.10 29.99 29.20
C SER A 367 -6.93 30.21 27.71
N PHE A 368 -7.95 29.83 26.95
CA PHE A 368 -8.09 30.18 25.54
C PHE A 368 -9.14 31.27 25.41
N TYR A 369 -8.94 32.12 24.41
CA TYR A 369 -9.75 33.30 24.13
C TYR A 369 -10.20 33.29 22.68
N GLU A 370 -11.29 33.96 22.34
CA GLU A 370 -11.74 34.17 20.97
C GLU A 370 -11.01 35.39 20.37
N ALA A 371 -10.38 35.18 19.21
CA ALA A 371 -9.62 36.25 18.54
C ALA A 371 -10.50 37.22 17.73
N GLU A 372 -11.84 37.00 17.67
CA GLU A 372 -12.80 37.76 16.84
C GLU A 372 -12.45 37.78 15.33
N ILE A 373 -11.67 36.82 14.89
CA ILE A 373 -11.22 36.60 13.50
C ILE A 373 -11.55 35.15 13.13
N THR A 374 -11.96 34.92 11.88
CA THR A 374 -12.24 33.59 11.39
C THR A 374 -11.05 33.01 10.60
N TYR A 375 -11.03 31.70 10.38
CA TYR A 375 -10.06 31.12 9.46
C TYR A 375 -10.25 31.59 8.01
N GLY A 376 -11.47 31.99 7.62
CA GLY A 376 -11.75 32.62 6.34
C GLY A 376 -10.97 33.93 6.14
N ASP A 377 -10.89 34.76 7.20
CA ASP A 377 -10.13 36.00 7.17
C ASP A 377 -8.62 35.74 7.05
N LEU A 378 -8.09 34.70 7.72
CA LEU A 378 -6.67 34.32 7.62
C LEU A 378 -6.32 33.75 6.25
N PHE A 379 -7.26 33.13 5.57
CA PHE A 379 -7.05 32.47 4.28
C PHE A 379 -7.54 33.31 3.09
N GLU A 380 -7.91 34.58 3.32
CA GLU A 380 -8.41 35.46 2.28
C GLU A 380 -7.43 35.54 1.09
N GLY A 381 -7.97 35.41 -0.13
CA GLY A 381 -7.19 35.44 -1.38
C GLY A 381 -6.35 34.19 -1.67
N GLN A 382 -6.46 33.13 -0.88
CA GLN A 382 -5.81 31.84 -1.13
C GLN A 382 -6.80 30.86 -1.78
N ASP A 383 -6.31 30.04 -2.71
CA ASP A 383 -7.12 28.95 -3.32
C ASP A 383 -7.20 27.80 -2.32
N LEU A 384 -8.32 27.71 -1.63
CA LEU A 384 -8.53 26.75 -0.56
C LEU A 384 -8.85 25.37 -1.16
N ASN A 385 -7.88 24.50 -1.17
CA ASN A 385 -8.09 23.09 -1.46
C ASN A 385 -8.41 22.34 -0.17
N LEU A 386 -9.59 22.63 0.38
CA LEU A 386 -10.08 22.14 1.69
C LEU A 386 -10.61 20.70 1.59
N TRP A 387 -9.91 19.84 0.92
CA TRP A 387 -10.34 18.48 0.59
C TRP A 387 -10.66 17.60 1.82
N HIS A 388 -10.13 17.95 2.98
CA HIS A 388 -10.23 17.21 4.22
C HIS A 388 -10.61 18.07 5.43
N ILE A 389 -10.88 19.33 5.20
CA ILE A 389 -11.33 20.23 6.22
C ILE A 389 -12.84 20.36 6.03
N ASP A 390 -13.60 20.25 7.11
CA ASP A 390 -15.03 20.49 7.06
C ASP A 390 -15.31 21.78 6.30
N GLU A 391 -16.29 21.78 5.42
CA GLU A 391 -16.65 22.93 4.55
C GLU A 391 -16.87 24.22 5.35
N ASP A 392 -17.14 24.09 6.66
CA ASP A 392 -17.43 25.16 7.60
C ASP A 392 -16.19 25.82 8.23
N ILE A 393 -14.96 25.33 7.98
CA ILE A 393 -13.75 25.92 8.60
C ILE A 393 -13.58 27.41 8.37
N PRO A 394 -13.84 27.97 7.17
CA PRO A 394 -13.76 29.42 6.99
C PRO A 394 -14.63 30.21 7.97
N GLU A 395 -15.75 29.66 8.44
CA GLU A 395 -16.68 30.30 9.37
C GLU A 395 -16.28 30.10 10.85
N VAL A 396 -15.31 29.23 11.14
CA VAL A 396 -14.86 28.93 12.49
C VAL A 396 -13.95 30.07 13.01
N GLY A 397 -14.22 30.53 14.23
CA GLY A 397 -13.38 31.52 14.93
C GLY A 397 -11.98 30.96 15.25
N VAL A 398 -10.99 31.83 15.19
CA VAL A 398 -9.62 31.52 15.56
C VAL A 398 -9.42 31.73 17.05
N SER A 399 -8.81 30.78 17.73
CA SER A 399 -8.50 30.91 19.16
C SER A 399 -7.22 31.71 19.39
N ALA A 400 -7.15 32.36 20.55
CA ALA A 400 -5.94 33.01 21.03
C ALA A 400 -5.55 32.49 22.43
N VAL A 401 -4.28 32.56 22.75
CA VAL A 401 -3.71 32.20 24.05
C VAL A 401 -2.68 33.27 24.47
N SER A 402 -2.64 33.58 25.76
CA SER A 402 -1.62 34.52 26.26
C SER A 402 -0.23 33.91 26.22
N ILE A 403 0.81 34.74 26.03
CA ILE A 403 2.20 34.27 26.03
C ILE A 403 2.58 33.60 27.37
N SER A 404 2.03 34.10 28.48
CA SER A 404 2.26 33.51 29.80
C SER A 404 1.61 32.13 29.93
N ASP A 405 0.40 31.94 29.40
CA ASP A 405 -0.29 30.66 29.39
C ASP A 405 0.38 29.66 28.45
N PHE A 406 0.76 30.11 27.27
CA PHE A 406 1.52 29.29 26.32
C PHE A 406 2.83 28.80 26.92
N ASN A 407 3.59 29.68 27.60
CA ASN A 407 4.83 29.29 28.27
C ASN A 407 4.58 28.38 29.48
N ARG A 408 3.45 28.51 30.20
CA ARG A 408 3.05 27.54 31.23
C ARG A 408 2.80 26.15 30.62
N ALA A 409 2.14 26.08 29.48
CA ALA A 409 1.93 24.85 28.77
C ALA A 409 3.25 24.20 28.32
N LEU A 410 4.19 24.99 27.79
CA LEU A 410 5.53 24.51 27.43
C LEU A 410 6.32 24.02 28.66
N ALA A 411 6.21 24.70 29.80
CA ALA A 411 6.90 24.30 31.02
C ALA A 411 6.44 22.92 31.52
N VAL A 412 5.14 22.59 31.42
CA VAL A 412 4.63 21.23 31.73
C VAL A 412 5.24 20.18 30.83
N GLN A 413 5.55 20.54 29.56
CA GLN A 413 6.26 19.66 28.62
C GLN A 413 7.76 19.60 28.83
N GLY A 414 8.32 20.41 29.73
CA GLY A 414 9.77 20.53 29.93
C GLY A 414 10.49 21.27 28.79
N LYS A 415 9.78 22.09 28.02
CA LYS A 415 10.32 22.89 26.91
C LYS A 415 10.69 24.30 27.34
N ALA A 416 11.61 24.92 26.59
CA ALA A 416 12.03 26.30 26.84
C ALA A 416 10.89 27.30 26.52
N PRO A 417 10.78 28.41 27.29
CA PRO A 417 9.80 29.43 27.04
C PRO A 417 10.07 30.19 25.74
N VAL A 418 9.02 30.68 25.11
CA VAL A 418 9.08 31.55 23.92
C VAL A 418 9.00 33.01 24.37
N SER A 419 9.74 33.89 23.74
CA SER A 419 9.67 35.34 23.96
C SER A 419 8.80 36.02 22.92
N LEU A 420 8.03 37.03 23.34
CA LEU A 420 7.17 37.84 22.48
C LEU A 420 7.24 39.30 22.92
N ALA A 421 7.37 40.22 21.97
CA ALA A 421 7.34 41.65 22.28
C ALA A 421 5.87 42.13 22.50
N ALA A 422 5.71 43.28 23.17
CA ALA A 422 4.37 43.76 23.57
C ALA A 422 3.46 44.12 22.38
N ASN A 423 4.00 44.36 21.21
CA ASN A 423 3.28 44.69 19.97
C ASN A 423 3.36 43.59 18.90
N GLU A 424 3.77 42.39 19.28
CA GLU A 424 3.91 41.26 18.36
C GLU A 424 2.92 40.17 18.67
N PHE A 425 2.63 39.33 17.67
CA PHE A 425 1.96 38.07 17.84
C PHE A 425 2.76 36.94 17.19
N LEU A 426 2.53 35.70 17.64
CA LEU A 426 2.95 34.47 16.97
C LEU A 426 1.74 33.63 16.63
N LEU A 427 1.87 32.76 15.65
CA LEU A 427 0.88 31.72 15.36
C LEU A 427 1.46 30.36 15.69
N ASN A 428 0.65 29.54 16.36
CA ASN A 428 0.93 28.13 16.53
C ASN A 428 0.03 27.34 15.58
N CYS A 429 0.62 26.42 14.80
CA CYS A 429 -0.13 25.54 13.91
C CYS A 429 0.67 24.25 13.70
N ASN A 430 0.09 23.13 14.03
CA ASN A 430 0.67 21.81 13.80
C ASN A 430 -0.21 20.89 12.93
N TYR A 431 -1.37 21.38 12.50
CA TYR A 431 -2.26 20.67 11.60
C TYR A 431 -1.85 20.88 10.14
N LYS A 432 -1.50 19.79 9.45
CA LYS A 432 -0.99 19.85 8.08
C LYS A 432 -1.98 20.41 7.05
N GLY A 433 -3.28 20.22 7.28
CA GLY A 433 -4.32 20.72 6.37
C GLY A 433 -4.35 22.25 6.27
N THR A 434 -4.03 22.97 7.36
CA THR A 434 -4.02 24.45 7.40
C THR A 434 -2.63 25.05 7.37
N LEU A 435 -1.58 24.28 7.64
CA LEU A 435 -0.21 24.76 7.81
C LEU A 435 0.29 25.62 6.63
N GLN A 436 0.00 25.20 5.39
CA GLN A 436 0.41 25.94 4.20
C GLN A 436 -0.27 27.31 4.09
N TYR A 437 -1.51 27.41 4.52
CA TYR A 437 -2.30 28.66 4.48
C TYR A 437 -1.83 29.61 5.56
N ILE A 438 -1.58 29.09 6.78
CA ILE A 438 -0.98 29.87 7.88
C ILE A 438 0.43 30.35 7.53
N ASP A 439 1.25 29.52 6.91
CA ASP A 439 2.59 29.92 6.47
C ASP A 439 2.52 31.06 5.43
N SER A 440 1.62 30.94 4.44
CA SER A 440 1.36 31.98 3.44
C SER A 440 0.85 33.28 4.05
N PHE A 441 -0.06 33.18 5.02
CA PHE A 441 -0.56 34.34 5.76
C PHE A 441 0.59 35.07 6.48
N LEU A 442 1.43 34.35 7.24
CA LEU A 442 2.56 34.95 7.96
C LEU A 442 3.61 35.61 7.06
N GLN A 443 3.75 35.14 5.82
CA GLN A 443 4.66 35.75 4.85
C GLN A 443 4.12 37.04 4.27
N SER A 444 2.82 37.19 4.12
CA SER A 444 2.15 38.35 3.54
C SER A 444 1.67 39.37 4.58
N CYS A 445 1.41 38.92 5.82
CA CYS A 445 0.89 39.77 6.89
C CYS A 445 1.93 40.79 7.36
N THR A 446 1.54 42.05 7.43
CA THR A 446 2.32 43.15 8.00
C THR A 446 1.83 43.53 9.38
N GLU A 447 0.52 43.53 9.60
CA GLU A 447 -0.14 43.86 10.86
C GLU A 447 -1.53 43.26 10.91
N ILE A 448 -2.05 43.01 12.10
CA ILE A 448 -3.39 42.52 12.35
C ILE A 448 -4.01 43.29 13.51
N ASP A 449 -5.31 43.58 13.43
CA ASP A 449 -6.06 44.21 14.52
C ASP A 449 -6.79 43.12 15.30
N LEU A 450 -6.49 42.98 16.59
CA LEU A 450 -7.19 42.12 17.54
C LEU A 450 -7.86 42.99 18.58
N ASN A 451 -9.17 43.14 18.46
CA ASN A 451 -10.02 43.92 19.37
C ASN A 451 -9.48 45.35 19.62
N GLY A 452 -9.12 46.07 18.54
CA GLY A 452 -8.59 47.44 18.59
C GLY A 452 -7.09 47.53 18.93
N THR A 453 -6.38 46.43 19.05
CA THR A 453 -4.91 46.41 19.25
C THR A 453 -4.19 45.93 17.99
N ILE A 454 -3.39 46.79 17.39
CA ILE A 454 -2.62 46.46 16.21
C ILE A 454 -1.33 45.74 16.61
N LEU A 455 -1.15 44.52 16.10
CA LEU A 455 -0.01 43.68 16.35
C LEU A 455 0.73 43.34 15.06
N GLN A 456 2.03 43.13 15.14
CA GLN A 456 2.90 42.72 14.02
C GLN A 456 3.32 41.25 14.21
N PRO A 457 3.57 40.49 13.13
CA PRO A 457 4.07 39.12 13.25
C PRO A 457 5.48 39.08 13.85
N GLY A 458 5.65 38.46 15.00
CA GLY A 458 6.93 38.24 15.67
C GLY A 458 7.79 37.14 15.03
N GLY A 459 7.20 36.37 14.07
CA GLY A 459 7.87 35.35 13.31
C GLY A 459 7.20 35.11 11.96
N LYS A 460 7.96 34.65 10.95
CA LYS A 460 7.47 34.36 9.59
C LYS A 460 7.08 32.89 9.38
N LYS A 461 7.13 32.10 10.44
CA LYS A 461 6.70 30.69 10.42
C LYS A 461 5.92 30.37 11.68
N PRO A 462 4.89 29.55 11.60
CA PRO A 462 4.16 29.14 12.80
C PRO A 462 5.04 28.25 13.69
N LEU A 463 4.73 28.27 14.98
CA LEU A 463 5.22 27.28 15.92
C LEU A 463 4.46 25.97 15.70
N GLY A 464 5.08 24.83 16.03
CA GLY A 464 4.45 23.50 15.82
C GLY A 464 4.16 22.78 17.12
N GLU A 465 3.79 23.52 18.19
CA GLU A 465 3.63 22.95 19.51
C GLU A 465 2.22 22.40 19.75
N THR A 466 2.09 21.32 20.51
CA THR A 466 0.78 20.80 20.94
C THR A 466 0.46 21.38 22.32
N VAL A 467 -0.53 22.24 22.40
CA VAL A 467 -1.03 22.84 23.65
C VAL A 467 -2.26 22.12 24.18
N LEU A 468 -3.14 21.67 23.28
CA LEU A 468 -4.36 20.95 23.62
C LEU A 468 -4.39 19.59 22.91
N MET A 469 -4.59 18.50 23.66
CA MET A 469 -4.84 17.18 23.11
C MET A 469 -6.35 17.00 22.88
N THR A 470 -6.83 17.17 21.65
CA THR A 470 -8.27 17.03 21.33
C THR A 470 -8.62 15.75 20.62
N SER A 471 -7.70 15.20 19.86
CA SER A 471 -7.88 13.95 19.10
C SER A 471 -6.53 13.30 18.82
N VAL A 472 -6.58 12.23 18.03
CA VAL A 472 -5.39 11.54 17.55
C VAL A 472 -4.64 12.42 16.58
N GLY A 473 -3.45 12.88 16.95
CA GLY A 473 -2.54 13.67 16.11
C GLY A 473 -2.52 15.17 16.44
N ASN A 474 -1.88 15.92 15.57
CA ASN A 474 -1.65 17.34 15.70
C ASN A 474 -2.84 18.12 15.10
N ASN A 475 -3.63 18.78 15.93
CA ASN A 475 -4.91 19.38 15.52
C ASN A 475 -5.01 20.87 15.69
N ASP A 476 -3.92 21.55 16.05
CA ASP A 476 -3.90 23.02 16.09
C ASP A 476 -3.91 23.56 14.66
N ARG A 477 -5.06 24.11 14.26
CA ARG A 477 -5.32 24.64 12.92
C ARG A 477 -4.76 26.04 12.72
N GLY A 478 -4.34 26.69 13.80
CA GLY A 478 -3.81 28.05 13.87
C GLY A 478 -4.34 28.75 15.11
N THR A 479 -3.51 28.92 16.13
CA THR A 479 -3.84 29.63 17.37
C THR A 479 -2.94 30.85 17.52
N PHE A 480 -3.51 32.01 17.77
CA PHE A 480 -2.74 33.22 18.07
C PHE A 480 -2.10 33.13 19.45
N ILE A 481 -0.82 33.45 19.53
CA ILE A 481 -0.11 33.68 20.79
C ILE A 481 0.09 35.19 20.91
N VAL A 482 -0.55 35.78 21.91
CA VAL A 482 -0.60 37.25 22.06
C VAL A 482 -0.03 37.68 23.41
N PRO A 483 0.39 38.93 23.56
CA PRO A 483 0.78 39.47 24.86
C PRO A 483 -0.33 39.42 25.88
N ASP A 484 -0.03 39.27 27.17
CA ASP A 484 -1.03 39.07 28.24
C ASP A 484 -2.06 40.21 28.31
N HIS A 485 -1.66 41.45 28.02
CA HIS A 485 -2.58 42.58 28.02
C HIS A 485 -3.58 42.55 26.87
N VAL A 486 -3.20 41.96 25.73
CA VAL A 486 -4.12 41.77 24.60
C VAL A 486 -5.10 40.63 24.93
N ALA A 487 -4.60 39.49 25.42
CA ALA A 487 -5.44 38.39 25.84
C ALA A 487 -6.48 38.79 26.87
N ALA A 488 -6.14 39.69 27.81
CA ALA A 488 -7.05 40.20 28.82
C ALA A 488 -8.22 41.08 28.26
N SER A 489 -8.11 41.56 27.01
CA SER A 489 -9.18 42.31 26.33
C SER A 489 -10.11 41.41 25.49
N LEU A 490 -9.74 40.16 25.27
CA LEU A 490 -10.52 39.19 24.50
C LEU A 490 -11.49 38.40 25.40
N ALA A 491 -12.58 37.91 24.80
CA ALA A 491 -13.51 37.02 25.49
C ALA A 491 -12.85 35.65 25.75
N LYS A 492 -13.00 35.14 26.97
CA LYS A 492 -12.54 33.80 27.29
C LYS A 492 -13.51 32.78 26.71
N ASP A 493 -12.99 31.79 26.01
CA ASP A 493 -13.71 30.66 25.42
C ASP A 493 -13.67 29.42 26.34
N MET A 494 -12.47 28.98 26.71
CA MET A 494 -12.30 27.78 27.53
C MET A 494 -11.10 27.86 28.47
N ASN A 495 -11.20 27.15 29.59
CA ASN A 495 -10.09 26.86 30.47
C ASN A 495 -9.61 25.42 30.27
N ILE A 496 -8.31 25.20 30.33
CA ILE A 496 -7.68 23.88 30.13
C ILE A 496 -6.73 23.59 31.28
N LEU A 497 -6.93 22.48 31.95
CA LEU A 497 -5.98 21.93 32.92
C LEU A 497 -5.08 20.92 32.24
N LEU A 498 -3.78 21.16 32.28
CA LEU A 498 -2.72 20.32 31.76
C LEU A 498 -2.04 19.59 32.91
N VAL A 499 -1.94 18.28 32.81
CA VAL A 499 -1.39 17.45 33.91
C VAL A 499 -0.34 16.50 33.38
N GLN A 500 0.79 16.45 34.03
CA GLN A 500 1.81 15.43 33.86
C GLN A 500 1.85 14.55 35.11
N TYR A 501 1.77 13.23 34.95
CA TYR A 501 1.79 12.30 36.09
C TYR A 501 3.22 12.00 36.54
N LYS A 502 3.36 11.66 37.83
CA LYS A 502 4.60 11.11 38.37
C LYS A 502 4.91 9.76 37.73
N PRO A 503 6.17 9.42 37.49
CA PRO A 503 6.53 8.14 36.91
C PRO A 503 6.04 6.93 37.73
N GLY A 504 5.44 5.94 37.08
CA GLY A 504 5.06 4.66 37.69
C GLY A 504 3.74 4.65 38.45
N ILE A 505 2.90 5.66 38.30
CA ILE A 505 1.56 5.71 38.91
C ILE A 505 0.58 4.81 38.17
N ASN A 506 -0.31 4.14 38.92
CA ASN A 506 -1.46 3.47 38.33
C ASN A 506 -2.56 4.51 38.01
N THR A 507 -2.82 4.70 36.73
CA THR A 507 -3.78 5.66 36.20
C THR A 507 -5.22 5.14 36.19
N ASP A 508 -5.44 3.82 36.37
CA ASP A 508 -6.76 3.20 36.31
C ASP A 508 -7.74 3.79 37.33
N GLU A 509 -7.26 4.11 38.54
CA GLU A 509 -8.09 4.70 39.59
C GLU A 509 -8.56 6.11 39.23
N ILE A 510 -7.67 6.91 38.63
CA ILE A 510 -7.98 8.27 38.17
C ILE A 510 -8.99 8.19 37.04
N LEU A 511 -8.76 7.30 36.09
CA LEU A 511 -9.63 7.12 34.93
C LEU A 511 -11.06 6.74 35.35
N GLN A 512 -11.21 5.79 36.25
CA GLN A 512 -12.53 5.41 36.79
C GLN A 512 -13.28 6.58 37.43
N LYS A 513 -12.57 7.48 38.09
CA LYS A 513 -13.18 8.70 38.69
C LYS A 513 -13.49 9.78 37.64
N MET A 514 -12.76 9.80 36.51
CA MET A 514 -12.98 10.77 35.43
C MET A 514 -14.12 10.37 34.49
N ILE A 515 -14.46 9.09 34.37
CA ILE A 515 -15.56 8.61 33.48
C ILE A 515 -16.88 9.31 33.74
N PRO A 516 -17.39 9.47 35.01
CA PRO A 516 -18.64 10.17 35.26
C PRO A 516 -18.61 11.63 34.82
N ILE A 517 -17.45 12.30 34.98
CA ILE A 517 -17.27 13.71 34.61
C ILE A 517 -17.38 13.85 33.09
N GLY A 518 -16.77 12.94 32.32
CA GLY A 518 -16.85 12.94 30.86
C GLY A 518 -18.26 12.64 30.32
N LEU A 519 -19.04 11.81 31.03
CA LEU A 519 -20.43 11.51 30.64
C LEU A 519 -21.39 12.70 30.87
N GLU A 520 -21.07 13.59 31.80
CA GLU A 520 -21.86 14.78 32.14
C GLU A 520 -21.42 16.04 31.36
N TRP A 521 -20.58 15.91 30.32
CA TRP A 521 -19.98 17.06 29.62
C TRP A 521 -20.99 18.06 29.04
N GLU A 522 -22.11 17.57 28.46
CA GLU A 522 -23.14 18.43 27.89
C GLU A 522 -23.84 19.31 28.94
N THR A 523 -23.90 18.85 30.18
CA THR A 523 -24.61 19.53 31.26
C THR A 523 -23.69 20.30 32.20
N GLN A 524 -22.43 19.86 32.31
CA GLN A 524 -21.46 20.45 33.25
C GLN A 524 -20.31 21.18 32.53
N GLY A 525 -20.17 21.02 31.21
CA GLY A 525 -19.16 21.70 30.40
C GLY A 525 -17.72 21.18 30.56
N TYR A 526 -17.51 20.02 31.22
CA TYR A 526 -16.15 19.46 31.43
C TYR A 526 -15.90 18.26 30.53
N ARG A 527 -14.86 18.34 29.75
CA ARG A 527 -14.34 17.23 28.94
C ARG A 527 -12.93 16.85 29.39
N TYR A 528 -12.59 15.58 29.36
CA TYR A 528 -11.22 15.17 29.63
C TYR A 528 -10.66 14.32 28.48
N THR A 529 -9.35 14.34 28.36
CA THR A 529 -8.60 13.58 27.37
C THR A 529 -7.37 13.01 28.03
N GLU A 530 -7.22 11.70 28.00
CA GLU A 530 -6.10 10.98 28.60
C GLU A 530 -5.16 10.41 27.53
N LYS A 531 -3.86 10.54 27.75
CA LYS A 531 -2.79 10.08 26.88
C LYS A 531 -2.88 8.60 26.52
N ILE A 532 -3.16 7.74 27.52
CA ILE A 532 -3.22 6.29 27.31
C ILE A 532 -4.38 5.95 26.37
N MET A 533 -5.53 6.53 26.59
CA MET A 533 -6.72 6.32 25.76
C MET A 533 -6.51 6.81 24.32
N LEU A 534 -6.09 8.07 24.15
CA LEU A 534 -5.79 8.63 22.82
C LEU A 534 -4.64 7.88 22.14
N GLY A 535 -3.57 7.59 22.89
CA GLY A 535 -2.43 6.84 22.37
C GLY A 535 -2.84 5.47 21.86
N SER A 536 -3.68 4.74 22.59
CA SER A 536 -4.17 3.44 22.14
C SER A 536 -4.99 3.52 20.85
N MET A 537 -5.82 4.55 20.69
CA MET A 537 -6.58 4.80 19.46
C MET A 537 -5.64 5.17 18.30
N TYR A 538 -4.68 6.06 18.55
CA TYR A 538 -3.70 6.49 17.55
C TYR A 538 -2.84 5.33 17.06
N TYR A 539 -2.19 4.60 17.99
CA TYR A 539 -1.38 3.44 17.65
C TYR A 539 -2.19 2.37 16.92
N GLY A 540 -3.43 2.13 17.34
CA GLY A 540 -4.33 1.19 16.69
C GLY A 540 -4.61 1.56 15.23
N SER A 541 -5.00 2.80 14.96
CA SER A 541 -5.31 3.29 13.61
C SER A 541 -4.07 3.31 12.71
N CYS A 542 -2.95 3.85 13.20
CA CYS A 542 -1.67 3.88 12.46
C CYS A 542 -1.16 2.47 12.16
N ALA A 543 -1.13 1.60 13.16
CA ALA A 543 -0.63 0.24 12.98
C ALA A 543 -1.46 -0.55 11.98
N LEU A 544 -2.77 -0.34 11.94
CA LEU A 544 -3.64 -0.99 10.99
C LEU A 544 -3.38 -0.53 9.56
N LEU A 545 -3.21 0.78 9.34
CA LEU A 545 -2.87 1.33 8.04
C LEU A 545 -1.49 0.85 7.56
N VAL A 546 -0.49 0.88 8.44
CA VAL A 546 0.85 0.35 8.19
C VAL A 546 0.79 -1.12 7.80
N PHE A 547 0.06 -1.91 8.58
CA PHE A 547 -0.13 -3.33 8.31
C PHE A 547 -0.77 -3.57 6.95
N LEU A 548 -1.85 -2.85 6.63
CA LEU A 548 -2.55 -2.94 5.37
C LEU A 548 -1.64 -2.61 4.17
N CYS A 549 -0.92 -1.48 4.26
CA CYS A 549 0.01 -1.04 3.22
C CYS A 549 1.14 -2.04 2.98
N CYS A 550 1.82 -2.49 4.03
CA CYS A 550 2.91 -3.46 3.94
C CYS A 550 2.41 -4.80 3.40
N TYR A 551 1.26 -5.26 3.87
CA TYR A 551 0.71 -6.56 3.48
C TYR A 551 0.27 -6.60 2.01
N ILE A 552 -0.51 -5.60 1.56
CA ILE A 552 -0.92 -5.48 0.15
C ILE A 552 0.32 -5.39 -0.74
N GLY A 553 1.28 -4.58 -0.34
CA GLY A 553 2.53 -4.44 -1.06
C GLY A 553 3.28 -5.77 -1.19
N LEU A 554 3.39 -6.55 -0.11
CA LEU A 554 4.04 -7.86 -0.11
C LEU A 554 3.28 -8.88 -1.00
N VAL A 555 1.95 -8.94 -0.89
CA VAL A 555 1.13 -9.85 -1.71
C VAL A 555 1.31 -9.56 -3.19
N PHE A 556 1.24 -8.28 -3.60
CA PHE A 556 1.40 -7.93 -4.99
C PHE A 556 2.84 -8.16 -5.50
N LEU A 557 3.85 -7.95 -4.66
CA LEU A 557 5.24 -8.28 -4.98
C LEU A 557 5.40 -9.77 -5.29
N LEU A 558 4.85 -10.64 -4.46
CA LEU A 558 4.92 -12.09 -4.64
C LEU A 558 4.14 -12.56 -5.86
N ILE A 559 2.96 -11.98 -6.13
CA ILE A 559 2.18 -12.25 -7.35
C ILE A 559 2.98 -11.86 -8.60
N CYS A 560 3.59 -10.68 -8.62
CA CYS A 560 4.41 -10.22 -9.74
C CYS A 560 5.61 -11.13 -9.99
N ALA A 561 6.30 -11.50 -8.92
CA ALA A 561 7.45 -12.40 -8.99
C ALA A 561 7.05 -13.77 -9.52
N ALA A 562 5.94 -14.33 -9.06
CA ALA A 562 5.40 -15.61 -9.54
C ALA A 562 4.96 -15.54 -11.01
N LEU A 563 4.26 -14.47 -11.43
CA LEU A 563 3.86 -14.25 -12.83
C LEU A 563 5.06 -14.20 -13.77
N LEU A 564 6.08 -13.43 -13.42
CA LEU A 564 7.29 -13.31 -14.24
C LEU A 564 8.07 -14.62 -14.29
N SER A 565 8.18 -15.33 -13.17
CA SER A 565 8.84 -16.63 -13.10
C SER A 565 8.14 -17.65 -13.99
N LEU A 566 6.83 -17.81 -13.86
CA LEU A 566 6.04 -18.70 -14.72
C LEU A 566 6.20 -18.38 -16.19
N LYS A 567 6.20 -17.08 -16.50
CA LYS A 567 6.37 -16.63 -17.87
C LYS A 567 7.72 -17.00 -18.44
N GLN A 568 8.81 -16.75 -17.70
CA GLN A 568 10.16 -17.06 -18.16
C GLN A 568 10.38 -18.57 -18.28
N LEU A 569 9.82 -19.37 -17.38
CA LEU A 569 9.83 -20.82 -17.48
C LEU A 569 9.10 -21.30 -18.75
N THR A 570 7.93 -20.71 -19.05
CA THR A 570 7.17 -21.00 -20.28
C THR A 570 7.99 -20.69 -21.53
N GLU A 571 8.57 -19.50 -21.58
CA GLU A 571 9.37 -19.07 -22.73
C GLU A 571 10.61 -19.89 -22.93
N THR A 572 11.30 -20.25 -21.84
CA THR A 572 12.48 -21.13 -21.90
C THR A 572 12.08 -22.49 -22.46
N ALA A 573 10.96 -23.06 -22.01
CA ALA A 573 10.45 -24.31 -22.50
C ALA A 573 10.06 -24.27 -23.99
N ASP A 574 9.41 -23.20 -24.45
CA ASP A 574 9.07 -23.02 -25.86
C ASP A 574 10.32 -22.86 -26.74
N ASN A 575 11.41 -22.31 -26.22
CA ASN A 575 12.64 -22.04 -26.92
C ASN A 575 13.72 -23.14 -26.74
N ILE A 576 13.45 -24.20 -25.99
CA ILE A 576 14.39 -25.28 -25.70
C ILE A 576 14.99 -25.88 -27.00
N TYR A 577 14.13 -26.11 -28.03
CA TYR A 577 14.59 -26.59 -29.33
C TYR A 577 15.58 -25.64 -30.01
N ARG A 578 15.35 -24.31 -29.89
CA ARG A 578 16.23 -23.29 -30.47
C ARG A 578 17.59 -23.23 -29.76
N TYR A 579 17.59 -23.41 -28.43
CA TYR A 579 18.84 -23.51 -27.67
C TYR A 579 19.65 -24.76 -28.04
N GLY A 580 18.99 -25.91 -28.22
CA GLY A 580 19.64 -27.13 -28.71
C GLY A 580 20.22 -26.95 -30.12
N LEU A 581 19.53 -26.22 -31.01
CA LEU A 581 20.01 -25.94 -32.36
C LEU A 581 21.24 -25.04 -32.36
N LEU A 582 21.32 -24.04 -31.49
CA LEU A 582 22.50 -23.18 -31.31
C LEU A 582 23.72 -24.00 -30.84
N GLN A 583 23.50 -24.98 -29.96
CA GLN A 583 24.57 -25.88 -29.52
C GLN A 583 25.09 -26.79 -30.64
N LYS A 584 24.18 -27.36 -31.45
CA LYS A 584 24.55 -28.16 -32.64
C LYS A 584 25.36 -27.34 -33.66
N LEU A 585 25.20 -26.01 -33.64
CA LEU A 585 25.98 -25.05 -34.41
C LEU A 585 27.32 -24.67 -33.74
N GLY A 586 27.69 -25.30 -32.61
CA GLY A 586 28.99 -25.11 -31.94
C GLY A 586 29.01 -23.90 -30.96
N THR A 587 27.86 -23.40 -30.51
CA THR A 587 27.83 -22.29 -29.54
C THR A 587 28.26 -22.79 -28.15
N ASP A 588 29.22 -22.09 -27.51
CA ASP A 588 29.67 -22.36 -26.15
C ASP A 588 28.52 -22.21 -25.13
N SER A 589 28.45 -23.17 -24.21
CA SER A 589 27.45 -23.18 -23.13
C SER A 589 27.48 -21.91 -22.28
N ARG A 590 28.64 -21.27 -22.08
CA ARG A 590 28.77 -19.99 -21.37
C ARG A 590 28.03 -18.84 -22.08
N LEU A 591 28.15 -18.78 -23.40
CA LEU A 591 27.45 -17.77 -24.20
C LEU A 591 25.94 -17.99 -24.18
N LEU A 592 25.51 -19.24 -24.21
CA LEU A 592 24.09 -19.61 -24.17
C LEU A 592 23.43 -19.25 -22.81
N PHE A 593 24.08 -19.64 -21.69
CA PHE A 593 23.59 -19.28 -20.37
C PHE A 593 23.66 -17.77 -20.08
N GLY A 594 24.69 -17.09 -20.63
CA GLY A 594 24.77 -15.63 -20.60
C GLY A 594 23.63 -14.93 -21.36
N ALA A 595 23.23 -15.52 -22.51
CA ALA A 595 22.07 -15.04 -23.27
C ALA A 595 20.75 -15.24 -22.49
N LEU A 596 20.58 -16.44 -21.90
CA LEU A 596 19.43 -16.74 -21.05
C LEU A 596 19.31 -15.79 -19.85
N PHE A 597 20.45 -15.53 -19.16
CA PHE A 597 20.49 -14.57 -18.05
C PHE A 597 20.05 -13.17 -18.48
N LYS A 598 20.59 -12.66 -19.60
CA LYS A 598 20.22 -11.34 -20.13
C LYS A 598 18.75 -11.26 -20.52
N GLN A 599 18.19 -12.32 -21.10
CA GLN A 599 16.78 -12.39 -21.44
C GLN A 599 15.92 -12.25 -20.18
N ILE A 600 16.15 -13.07 -19.16
CA ILE A 600 15.39 -13.05 -17.92
C ILE A 600 15.56 -11.68 -17.21
N ALA A 601 16.80 -11.16 -17.17
CA ALA A 601 17.08 -9.86 -16.56
C ALA A 601 16.30 -8.72 -17.22
N ILE A 602 16.18 -8.67 -18.54
CA ILE A 602 15.42 -7.65 -19.25
C ILE A 602 13.92 -7.74 -18.92
N PHE A 603 13.37 -8.95 -18.86
CA PHE A 603 11.96 -9.15 -18.52
C PHE A 603 11.62 -8.79 -17.08
N PHE A 604 12.54 -9.04 -16.13
CA PHE A 604 12.36 -8.62 -14.74
C PHE A 604 12.61 -7.11 -14.55
N ALA A 605 13.66 -6.57 -15.17
CA ALA A 605 14.04 -5.17 -15.00
C ALA A 605 13.06 -4.19 -15.68
N SER A 606 12.50 -4.52 -16.86
CA SER A 606 11.70 -3.57 -17.62
C SER A 606 10.43 -3.09 -16.88
N PRO A 607 9.57 -3.95 -16.27
CA PRO A 607 8.43 -3.48 -15.51
C PRO A 607 8.86 -2.85 -14.17
N LEU A 608 9.96 -3.31 -13.56
CA LEU A 608 10.46 -2.75 -12.30
C LEU A 608 10.96 -1.32 -12.47
N LEU A 609 11.70 -1.02 -13.54
CA LEU A 609 12.20 0.33 -13.82
C LEU A 609 11.04 1.32 -14.03
N LEU A 610 10.04 0.92 -14.83
CA LEU A 610 8.88 1.78 -15.07
C LEU A 610 8.02 1.96 -13.81
N ALA A 611 7.82 0.88 -13.05
CA ALA A 611 7.13 0.92 -11.76
C ALA A 611 7.87 1.81 -10.75
N GLY A 612 9.21 1.74 -10.71
CA GLY A 612 10.03 2.63 -9.88
C GLY A 612 9.85 4.10 -10.23
N MET A 613 9.79 4.43 -11.52
CA MET A 613 9.50 5.80 -11.96
C MET A 613 8.11 6.26 -11.51
N PHE A 614 7.07 5.45 -11.70
CA PHE A 614 5.72 5.78 -11.25
C PHE A 614 5.64 5.91 -9.73
N SER A 615 6.32 5.03 -9.00
CA SER A 615 6.34 5.07 -7.54
C SER A 615 7.06 6.30 -6.99
N ALA A 616 8.09 6.80 -7.67
CA ALA A 616 8.79 8.02 -7.26
C ALA A 616 7.84 9.24 -7.23
N PHE A 617 6.88 9.32 -8.17
CA PHE A 617 5.84 10.34 -8.15
C PHE A 617 4.69 9.99 -7.18
N GLY A 618 4.29 8.72 -7.11
CA GLY A 618 3.16 8.28 -6.32
C GLY A 618 3.41 8.29 -4.81
N ILE A 619 4.62 7.93 -4.36
CA ILE A 619 4.97 7.87 -2.92
C ILE A 619 4.73 9.23 -2.25
N GLY A 620 5.20 10.33 -2.84
CA GLY A 620 5.03 11.66 -2.27
C GLY A 620 3.56 12.05 -2.07
N LYS A 621 2.70 11.75 -3.05
CA LYS A 621 1.27 12.05 -2.97
C LYS A 621 0.53 11.15 -1.97
N ILE A 622 0.83 9.85 -1.96
CA ILE A 622 0.23 8.92 -1.00
C ILE A 622 0.71 9.25 0.41
N THR A 623 2.00 9.57 0.59
CA THR A 623 2.54 10.00 1.89
C THR A 623 1.83 11.26 2.37
N ALA A 624 1.61 12.27 1.52
CA ALA A 624 0.88 13.47 1.91
C ALA A 624 -0.54 13.19 2.41
N ILE A 625 -1.27 12.29 1.72
CA ILE A 625 -2.62 11.86 2.15
C ILE A 625 -2.56 11.14 3.50
N VAL A 626 -1.60 10.24 3.68
CA VAL A 626 -1.46 9.50 4.94
C VAL A 626 -1.03 10.42 6.07
N GLU A 627 -0.14 11.38 5.80
CA GLU A 627 0.26 12.41 6.75
C GLU A 627 -0.92 13.27 7.20
N GLU A 628 -1.80 13.61 6.27
CA GLU A 628 -3.00 14.39 6.55
C GLU A 628 -4.04 13.54 7.31
N PHE A 629 -4.30 12.32 6.86
CA PHE A 629 -5.27 11.42 7.49
C PHE A 629 -4.87 11.02 8.93
N LEU A 630 -3.59 10.73 9.16
CA LEU A 630 -3.06 10.36 10.47
C LEU A 630 -2.52 11.56 11.25
N ASN A 631 -2.52 12.75 10.63
CA ASN A 631 -1.96 13.98 11.18
C ASN A 631 -0.53 13.80 11.73
N MET A 632 0.31 13.10 10.97
CA MET A 632 1.68 12.74 11.34
C MET A 632 2.68 13.18 10.26
N HIS A 633 3.91 13.45 10.65
CA HIS A 633 4.99 13.69 9.69
C HIS A 633 5.71 12.39 9.35
N ILE A 634 5.70 11.99 8.07
CA ILE A 634 6.32 10.75 7.61
C ILE A 634 7.65 11.04 6.92
N SER A 635 8.76 10.65 7.53
CA SER A 635 10.03 10.68 6.84
C SER A 635 10.16 9.45 5.93
N THR A 636 10.23 9.65 4.61
CA THR A 636 10.29 8.54 3.64
C THR A 636 11.62 7.80 3.74
N ASN A 637 11.58 6.53 4.14
CA ASN A 637 12.76 5.66 4.21
C ASN A 637 12.78 4.68 3.03
N ILE A 638 13.30 5.15 1.89
CA ILE A 638 13.40 4.37 0.65
C ILE A 638 14.39 3.21 0.77
N GLY A 639 15.41 3.33 1.61
CA GLY A 639 16.48 2.32 1.73
C GLY A 639 15.98 0.95 2.17
N VAL A 640 15.11 0.90 3.19
CA VAL A 640 14.53 -0.37 3.70
C VAL A 640 13.63 -1.00 2.64
N THR A 641 12.84 -0.19 1.93
CA THR A 641 11.98 -0.67 0.84
C THR A 641 12.81 -1.31 -0.29
N VAL A 642 13.87 -0.64 -0.73
CA VAL A 642 14.79 -1.16 -1.76
C VAL A 642 15.43 -2.47 -1.32
N LEU A 643 15.89 -2.56 -0.07
CA LEU A 643 16.49 -3.78 0.48
C LEU A 643 15.49 -4.95 0.47
N MET A 644 14.26 -4.73 0.90
CA MET A 644 13.20 -5.74 0.89
C MET A 644 12.88 -6.22 -0.53
N PHE A 645 12.79 -5.29 -1.49
CA PHE A 645 12.61 -5.63 -2.90
C PHE A 645 13.77 -6.44 -3.46
N LEU A 646 15.01 -6.08 -3.16
CA LEU A 646 16.18 -6.84 -3.59
C LEU A 646 16.18 -8.27 -3.06
N ILE A 647 15.79 -8.48 -1.81
CA ILE A 647 15.71 -9.82 -1.20
C ILE A 647 14.62 -10.65 -1.88
N VAL A 648 13.39 -10.16 -1.94
CA VAL A 648 12.24 -10.95 -2.42
C VAL A 648 12.27 -11.07 -3.95
N TYR A 649 12.31 -9.96 -4.65
CA TYR A 649 12.25 -9.93 -6.12
C TYR A 649 13.53 -10.49 -6.75
N GLY A 650 14.70 -10.14 -6.18
CA GLY A 650 15.98 -10.68 -6.57
C GLY A 650 16.10 -12.19 -6.29
N GLY A 651 15.57 -12.67 -5.16
CA GLY A 651 15.49 -14.09 -4.84
C GLY A 651 14.69 -14.88 -5.88
N TYR A 652 13.51 -14.36 -6.27
CA TYR A 652 12.71 -14.96 -7.35
C TYR A 652 13.41 -14.91 -8.71
N PHE A 653 14.10 -13.82 -9.02
CA PHE A 653 14.90 -13.72 -10.25
C PHE A 653 15.98 -14.81 -10.31
N ILE A 654 16.73 -15.00 -9.22
CA ILE A 654 17.79 -16.03 -9.13
C ILE A 654 17.17 -17.44 -9.25
N ALA A 655 16.09 -17.72 -8.51
CA ALA A 655 15.40 -19.00 -8.57
C ALA A 655 14.87 -19.30 -9.98
N THR A 656 14.30 -18.31 -10.65
CA THR A 656 13.83 -18.42 -12.04
C THR A 656 14.97 -18.73 -13.00
N TYR A 657 16.08 -18.00 -12.87
CA TYR A 657 17.26 -18.24 -13.72
C TYR A 657 17.82 -19.64 -13.53
N LEU A 658 17.97 -20.11 -12.28
CA LEU A 658 18.47 -21.44 -11.98
C LEU A 658 17.54 -22.53 -12.54
N SER A 659 16.23 -22.38 -12.40
CA SER A 659 15.24 -23.32 -12.94
C SER A 659 15.25 -23.35 -14.47
N CYS A 660 15.32 -22.20 -15.13
CA CYS A 660 15.45 -22.11 -16.58
C CYS A 660 16.75 -22.73 -17.08
N LYS A 661 17.86 -22.48 -16.37
CA LYS A 661 19.18 -23.07 -16.69
C LYS A 661 19.15 -24.60 -16.59
N HIS A 662 18.56 -25.14 -15.50
CA HIS A 662 18.41 -26.57 -15.28
C HIS A 662 17.61 -27.24 -16.42
N MET A 663 16.48 -26.61 -16.80
CA MET A 663 15.62 -27.08 -17.89
C MET A 663 16.36 -27.18 -19.25
N VAL A 664 17.24 -26.22 -19.53
CA VAL A 664 18.07 -26.24 -20.75
C VAL A 664 19.15 -27.30 -20.65
N MET A 665 19.77 -27.53 -19.47
CA MET A 665 20.81 -28.54 -19.24
C MET A 665 20.26 -29.97 -19.31
N GLU A 666 19.11 -30.25 -18.72
CA GLU A 666 18.50 -31.60 -18.71
C GLU A 666 18.28 -32.14 -20.13
N LYS A 667 17.81 -31.28 -21.01
CA LYS A 667 17.60 -31.65 -22.40
C LYS A 667 18.92 -31.85 -23.18
N GLN A 668 20.02 -31.24 -22.73
CA GLN A 668 21.36 -31.49 -23.29
C GLN A 668 21.82 -32.93 -23.01
N ILE A 669 21.53 -33.41 -21.81
CA ILE A 669 21.93 -34.77 -21.38
C ILE A 669 21.09 -35.82 -22.14
N GLU A 670 19.76 -35.63 -22.26
CA GLU A 670 18.88 -36.52 -23.03
C GLU A 670 19.28 -36.63 -24.53
N GLU A 671 19.77 -35.55 -25.15
CA GLU A 671 20.18 -35.55 -26.56
C GLU A 671 21.62 -36.12 -26.75
N LEU A 672 22.44 -36.24 -25.71
CA LEU A 672 23.75 -36.85 -25.72
C LEU A 672 23.70 -38.36 -25.44
N GLU A 673 22.65 -38.85 -24.82
CA GLU A 673 22.40 -40.27 -24.52
C GLU A 673 21.69 -41.01 -25.67
N VAL A 674 21.20 -40.29 -26.69
CA VAL A 674 20.60 -40.83 -27.94
C VAL A 674 21.56 -40.66 -29.12
#